data_4e9ad7ac0590760c3b96d685194e47e8
#
_entry.id   4e9ad7ac0590760c3b96d685194e47e8
#
_cell.length_a   1.000
_cell.length_b   1.000
_cell.length_c   1.000
_cell.angle_alpha   90.00
_cell.angle_beta   90.00
_cell.angle_gamma   90.00
#
_symmetry.space_group_name_H-M   'P 1'
#
loop_
_entity.id
_entity.type
_entity.pdbx_description
1 polymer ?
#
loop_
_entity_poly.entity_id
_entity_poly.type
_entity_poly.pdbx_seq_one_letter_code
_entity_poly.pdbx_strand_id
1 'polypeptide(L)'
;MAAAPDAALIAKLKDIVGLDDKNAKDLSTKADRATAALDFFAAQGITSTSDRGVKVLLFSAFTKAKDNATRDFIALNVANGKLKSTQQLDAAVRATEKGVPTDLAAFEKACGVGIVVTDTQIAAHIRTELAKQTPASLKAAWVKNPGQILGQLKKIEDLKWADFTVVKAKLDELVPPIIAAVPDEVPAAAPAPPTGAAAAPPKHADPSDSNWAMAADFRTVQKGAKKTKLSEIAATPEGTEVFVQGWANRVRHQARISFVVLRDVTGFVQVVFAGAIPPFHRETSLAIRAVVKNEPKAAASALQPPKELHVVEWAMIGPSDGDIENIITAESSPDKLLDQRHIVLRGDRAASVMKVRSALLRCFREHFWKKEMEEVAPPTLVQTQCEGGSTLFKMDYYGEEAYLTQSSQLYLETAITSIGDVFCILPSYRAERSKTKRHLSEFTHVEAEYANITYEDLLANIEDMIVDVFENVVRRVGDLIHHLNPDQLIPGKNPKDPSAWKFMPTKPFYRLPYAEAIKLCNANNIVNTDTGKPFEYGEDISDKPEREMVALIGRPVLMMQFPASMKSFYMGRSEGDNTLTDSVDVLMPGVGEIVGGSMRMWDYAQLMSAYAREGLDPSKYYWYNEQRKYGSVPHGGFGLGLERLLVWMLNLDSVKDACLFPRYMGRCQP
;
A
#
# COMPACT_ATOMS: atom_id res chain seq x y z
N MET A 1 -15.44 24.40 -1.49
CA MET A 1 -13.98 24.16 -1.37
C MET A 1 -13.66 24.16 0.10
N ALA A 2 -13.21 23.06 0.66
CA ALA A 2 -12.71 23.03 2.03
C ALA A 2 -11.38 23.80 2.04
N ALA A 3 -11.21 24.72 2.98
CA ALA A 3 -9.97 25.49 3.16
C ALA A 3 -8.81 24.52 3.40
N ALA A 4 -7.64 24.80 2.82
CA ALA A 4 -6.44 24.01 3.09
C ALA A 4 -6.09 24.08 4.59
N PRO A 5 -5.60 22.98 5.20
CA PRO A 5 -5.24 22.95 6.61
C PRO A 5 -4.14 23.98 6.92
N ASP A 6 -4.35 24.81 7.92
CA ASP A 6 -3.35 25.80 8.37
C ASP A 6 -2.22 25.10 9.14
N ALA A 7 -1.02 25.10 8.56
CA ALA A 7 0.15 24.43 9.11
C ALA A 7 0.58 25.01 10.47
N ALA A 8 0.46 26.32 10.67
CA ALA A 8 0.79 26.96 11.94
C ALA A 8 -0.20 26.58 13.03
N LEU A 9 -1.47 26.46 12.68
CA LEU A 9 -2.53 26.02 13.58
C LEU A 9 -2.38 24.55 13.97
N ILE A 10 -2.00 23.69 13.00
CA ILE A 10 -1.68 22.28 13.24
C ILE A 10 -0.51 22.14 14.22
N ALA A 11 0.57 22.90 14.01
CA ALA A 11 1.73 22.88 14.90
C ALA A 11 1.32 23.27 16.35
N LYS A 12 0.55 24.34 16.53
CA LYS A 12 0.05 24.77 17.84
C LYS A 12 -0.83 23.70 18.51
N LEU A 13 -1.72 23.06 17.77
CA LEU A 13 -2.58 21.99 18.29
C LEU A 13 -1.76 20.75 18.73
N LYS A 14 -0.67 20.45 18.05
CA LYS A 14 0.25 19.36 18.43
C LYS A 14 1.08 19.72 19.66
N ASP A 15 1.70 20.90 19.66
CA ASP A 15 2.65 21.32 20.70
C ASP A 15 1.95 21.68 22.02
N ILE A 16 0.86 22.42 21.95
CA ILE A 16 0.15 22.89 23.14
C ILE A 16 -0.77 21.82 23.72
N VAL A 17 -1.49 21.09 22.85
CA VAL A 17 -2.52 20.12 23.27
C VAL A 17 -2.04 18.68 23.20
N GLY A 18 -0.99 18.38 22.42
CA GLY A 18 -0.49 17.02 22.20
C GLY A 18 -1.43 16.15 21.35
N LEU A 19 -2.16 16.78 20.41
CA LEU A 19 -2.96 16.02 19.44
C LEU A 19 -2.05 15.32 18.44
N ASP A 20 -2.47 14.15 17.98
CA ASP A 20 -1.81 13.47 16.87
C ASP A 20 -2.05 14.20 15.53
N ASP A 21 -1.25 13.87 14.52
CA ASP A 21 -1.28 14.52 13.21
C ASP A 21 -2.66 14.52 12.55
N LYS A 22 -3.39 13.42 12.68
CA LYS A 22 -4.71 13.27 12.07
C LYS A 22 -5.72 14.19 12.75
N ASN A 23 -5.79 14.15 14.07
CA ASN A 23 -6.73 14.94 14.85
C ASN A 23 -6.43 16.44 14.77
N ALA A 24 -5.16 16.83 14.76
CA ALA A 24 -4.75 18.22 14.57
C ALA A 24 -5.13 18.74 13.17
N LYS A 25 -4.92 17.93 12.11
CA LYS A 25 -5.37 18.25 10.75
C LYS A 25 -6.88 18.38 10.63
N ASP A 26 -7.62 17.39 11.14
CA ASP A 26 -9.09 17.38 11.07
C ASP A 26 -9.70 18.61 11.76
N LEU A 27 -9.14 19.03 12.90
CA LEU A 27 -9.59 20.23 13.60
C LEU A 27 -9.17 21.51 12.87
N SER A 28 -7.98 21.56 12.30
CA SER A 28 -7.46 22.73 11.57
C SER A 28 -8.24 23.07 10.30
N THR A 29 -8.94 22.10 9.69
CA THR A 29 -9.84 22.37 8.55
C THR A 29 -11.03 23.25 8.92
N LYS A 30 -11.28 23.46 10.22
CA LYS A 30 -12.30 24.33 10.78
C LYS A 30 -11.61 25.37 11.65
N ALA A 31 -10.95 26.35 11.02
CA ALA A 31 -10.07 27.32 11.67
C ALA A 31 -10.68 27.98 12.91
N ASP A 32 -11.94 28.41 12.84
CA ASP A 32 -12.65 29.00 13.98
C ASP A 32 -12.76 28.04 15.17
N ARG A 33 -13.01 26.76 14.92
CA ARG A 33 -13.10 25.74 15.98
C ARG A 33 -11.74 25.38 16.55
N ALA A 34 -10.71 25.37 15.72
CA ALA A 34 -9.34 25.12 16.15
C ALA A 34 -8.80 26.24 17.02
N THR A 35 -9.03 27.48 16.63
CA THR A 35 -8.67 28.66 17.43
C THR A 35 -9.43 28.67 18.76
N ALA A 36 -10.74 28.47 18.74
CA ALA A 36 -11.55 28.39 19.96
C ALA A 36 -11.12 27.20 20.87
N ALA A 37 -10.63 26.10 20.32
CA ALA A 37 -10.07 25.00 21.12
C ALA A 37 -8.78 25.45 21.84
N LEU A 38 -7.85 26.09 21.11
CA LEU A 38 -6.62 26.62 21.71
C LEU A 38 -6.89 27.62 22.82
N ASP A 39 -7.81 28.57 22.60
CA ASP A 39 -8.21 29.57 23.59
C ASP A 39 -8.84 28.91 24.82
N PHE A 40 -9.70 27.91 24.61
CA PHE A 40 -10.32 27.14 25.70
C PHE A 40 -9.26 26.35 26.49
N PHE A 41 -8.33 25.64 25.82
CA PHE A 41 -7.28 24.92 26.50
C PHE A 41 -6.37 25.82 27.31
N ALA A 42 -5.99 26.97 26.78
CA ALA A 42 -5.20 27.97 27.49
C ALA A 42 -5.97 28.48 28.74
N ALA A 43 -7.26 28.82 28.61
CA ALA A 43 -8.09 29.26 29.68
C ALA A 43 -8.30 28.23 30.80
N GLN A 44 -8.31 26.94 30.46
CA GLN A 44 -8.46 25.85 31.41
C GLN A 44 -7.13 25.26 31.91
N GLY A 45 -5.99 25.84 31.51
CA GLY A 45 -4.64 25.34 31.88
C GLY A 45 -4.31 23.94 31.34
N ILE A 46 -4.92 23.55 30.23
CA ILE A 46 -4.69 22.23 29.60
C ILE A 46 -3.47 22.33 28.69
N THR A 47 -2.46 21.51 28.97
CA THR A 47 -1.16 21.48 28.27
C THR A 47 -0.88 20.10 27.66
N SER A 48 0.26 19.98 27.01
CA SER A 48 0.75 18.70 26.45
C SER A 48 0.93 17.61 27.51
N THR A 49 1.15 17.99 28.79
CA THR A 49 1.31 17.09 29.93
C THR A 49 0.00 16.70 30.61
N SER A 50 -1.13 17.34 30.25
CA SER A 50 -2.45 17.00 30.80
C SER A 50 -2.90 15.59 30.38
N ASP A 51 -3.81 15.00 31.16
CA ASP A 51 -4.30 13.63 30.95
C ASP A 51 -4.79 13.40 29.51
N ARG A 52 -4.35 12.30 28.91
CA ARG A 52 -4.65 11.97 27.52
C ARG A 52 -6.15 11.72 27.30
N GLY A 53 -6.84 11.14 28.27
CA GLY A 53 -8.27 10.85 28.18
C GLY A 53 -9.09 12.15 28.11
N VAL A 54 -8.77 13.11 28.94
CA VAL A 54 -9.40 14.43 28.95
C VAL A 54 -9.20 15.14 27.61
N LYS A 55 -7.98 15.10 27.05
CA LYS A 55 -7.68 15.72 25.75
C LYS A 55 -8.49 15.10 24.59
N VAL A 56 -8.64 13.78 24.58
CA VAL A 56 -9.45 13.07 23.57
C VAL A 56 -10.93 13.44 23.67
N LEU A 57 -11.46 13.53 24.89
CA LEU A 57 -12.86 13.94 25.10
C LEU A 57 -13.10 15.39 24.70
N LEU A 58 -12.19 16.31 25.05
CA LEU A 58 -12.27 17.71 24.62
C LEU A 58 -12.19 17.83 23.10
N PHE A 59 -11.27 17.16 22.45
CA PHE A 59 -11.20 17.11 20.99
C PHE A 59 -12.53 16.65 20.39
N SER A 60 -13.12 15.60 20.93
CA SER A 60 -14.42 15.09 20.47
C SER A 60 -15.55 16.09 20.69
N ALA A 61 -15.54 16.87 21.79
CA ALA A 61 -16.50 17.95 22.01
C ALA A 61 -16.39 19.04 20.94
N PHE A 62 -15.16 19.47 20.63
CA PHE A 62 -14.89 20.48 19.60
C PHE A 62 -15.27 20.05 18.18
N THR A 63 -15.23 18.76 17.89
CA THR A 63 -15.56 18.22 16.56
C THR A 63 -17.04 17.86 16.39
N LYS A 64 -17.70 17.32 17.42
CA LYS A 64 -19.06 16.75 17.35
C LYS A 64 -20.17 17.75 17.70
N ALA A 65 -19.91 18.77 18.51
CA ALA A 65 -20.96 19.73 18.91
C ALA A 65 -21.50 20.53 17.72
N LYS A 66 -22.81 20.81 17.74
CA LYS A 66 -23.54 21.44 16.64
C LYS A 66 -23.15 22.91 16.47
N ASP A 67 -23.06 23.65 17.55
CA ASP A 67 -22.78 25.08 17.60
C ASP A 67 -21.78 25.43 18.71
N ASN A 68 -21.35 26.69 18.76
CA ASN A 68 -20.34 27.16 19.72
C ASN A 68 -20.82 27.09 21.17
N ALA A 69 -22.05 27.44 21.46
CA ALA A 69 -22.57 27.44 22.82
C ALA A 69 -22.68 26.04 23.42
N THR A 70 -23.21 25.08 22.66
CA THR A 70 -23.27 23.68 23.07
C THR A 70 -21.89 23.04 23.18
N ARG A 71 -20.96 23.41 22.30
CA ARG A 71 -19.55 23.00 22.34
C ARG A 71 -18.89 23.40 23.64
N ASP A 72 -18.96 24.69 23.96
CA ASP A 72 -18.30 25.27 25.13
C ASP A 72 -18.91 24.72 26.44
N PHE A 73 -20.22 24.50 26.45
CA PHE A 73 -20.91 23.85 27.56
C PHE A 73 -20.42 22.39 27.78
N ILE A 74 -20.34 21.61 26.72
CA ILE A 74 -19.85 20.22 26.82
C ILE A 74 -18.37 20.19 27.22
N ALA A 75 -17.53 21.02 26.59
CA ALA A 75 -16.10 21.10 26.89
C ALA A 75 -15.83 21.49 28.34
N LEU A 76 -16.61 22.42 28.90
CA LEU A 76 -16.52 22.80 30.31
C LEU A 76 -16.87 21.62 31.24
N ASN A 77 -17.89 20.82 30.89
CA ASN A 77 -18.26 19.64 31.68
C ASN A 77 -17.20 18.52 31.61
N VAL A 78 -16.47 18.43 30.52
CA VAL A 78 -15.29 17.53 30.40
C VAL A 78 -14.14 18.07 31.25
N ALA A 79 -13.79 19.37 31.11
CA ALA A 79 -12.70 19.98 31.87
C ALA A 79 -12.91 19.92 33.39
N ASN A 80 -14.15 20.10 33.85
CA ASN A 80 -14.55 19.97 35.25
C ASN A 80 -14.68 18.53 35.75
N GLY A 81 -14.34 17.51 34.91
CA GLY A 81 -14.38 16.10 35.28
C GLY A 81 -15.77 15.53 35.48
N LYS A 82 -16.84 16.18 35.00
CA LYS A 82 -18.21 15.66 35.04
C LYS A 82 -18.46 14.60 33.98
N LEU A 83 -17.90 14.80 32.77
CA LEU A 83 -17.93 13.84 31.67
C LEU A 83 -16.55 13.17 31.57
N LYS A 84 -16.46 11.87 31.84
CA LYS A 84 -15.20 11.12 31.95
C LYS A 84 -15.04 10.00 30.92
N SER A 85 -16.07 9.74 30.13
CA SER A 85 -16.04 8.68 29.10
C SER A 85 -16.63 9.13 27.78
N THR A 86 -16.27 8.43 26.71
CA THR A 86 -16.80 8.69 25.36
C THR A 86 -18.33 8.48 25.32
N GLN A 87 -18.87 7.52 26.08
CA GLN A 87 -20.31 7.29 26.17
C GLN A 87 -21.04 8.46 26.81
N GLN A 88 -20.47 9.03 27.90
CA GLN A 88 -21.02 10.22 28.55
C GLN A 88 -20.96 11.43 27.61
N LEU A 89 -19.88 11.58 26.87
CA LEU A 89 -19.76 12.64 25.87
C LEU A 89 -20.79 12.49 24.74
N ASP A 90 -20.96 11.30 24.18
CA ASP A 90 -21.95 11.06 23.13
C ASP A 90 -23.38 11.25 23.61
N ALA A 91 -23.65 10.96 24.87
CA ALA A 91 -24.94 11.27 25.50
C ALA A 91 -25.11 12.81 25.67
N ALA A 92 -24.07 13.52 26.06
CA ALA A 92 -24.07 14.97 26.18
C ALA A 92 -24.30 15.66 24.83
N VAL A 93 -23.65 15.20 23.76
CA VAL A 93 -23.88 15.70 22.40
C VAL A 93 -25.35 15.54 21.99
N ARG A 94 -25.96 14.38 22.24
CA ARG A 94 -27.39 14.15 21.96
C ARG A 94 -28.29 15.02 22.84
N ALA A 95 -28.00 15.15 24.12
CA ALA A 95 -28.79 15.94 25.05
C ALA A 95 -28.76 17.47 24.73
N THR A 96 -27.75 17.90 23.98
CA THR A 96 -27.58 19.31 23.55
C THR A 96 -28.01 19.55 22.08
N GLU A 97 -28.63 18.60 21.39
CA GLU A 97 -29.08 18.78 20.00
C GLU A 97 -30.07 19.94 19.80
N LYS A 98 -30.84 20.30 20.85
CA LYS A 98 -31.80 21.42 20.85
C LYS A 98 -31.25 22.69 21.47
N GLY A 99 -29.96 22.74 21.81
CA GLY A 99 -29.27 23.84 22.47
C GLY A 99 -28.77 23.51 23.88
N VAL A 100 -28.18 24.46 24.55
CA VAL A 100 -27.68 24.29 25.93
C VAL A 100 -28.85 23.99 26.87
N PRO A 101 -28.78 22.86 27.65
CA PRO A 101 -29.85 22.50 28.57
C PRO A 101 -30.08 23.52 29.68
N THR A 102 -31.32 23.84 29.95
CA THR A 102 -31.71 24.72 31.08
C THR A 102 -31.87 23.94 32.39
N ASP A 103 -32.24 22.65 32.30
CA ASP A 103 -32.29 21.73 33.44
C ASP A 103 -31.00 20.91 33.49
N LEU A 104 -30.07 21.36 34.33
CA LEU A 104 -28.77 20.72 34.52
C LEU A 104 -28.87 19.35 35.19
N ALA A 105 -29.85 19.16 36.12
CA ALA A 105 -30.02 17.91 36.79
C ALA A 105 -30.52 16.78 35.83
N ALA A 106 -31.47 17.16 34.97
CA ALA A 106 -31.91 16.24 33.91
C ALA A 106 -30.80 15.92 32.91
N PHE A 107 -29.98 16.90 32.54
CA PHE A 107 -28.80 16.70 31.69
C PHE A 107 -27.77 15.75 32.34
N GLU A 108 -27.38 15.99 33.59
CA GLU A 108 -26.42 15.18 34.32
C GLU A 108 -26.90 13.74 34.45
N LYS A 109 -28.19 13.51 34.74
CA LYS A 109 -28.83 12.18 34.78
C LYS A 109 -28.80 11.51 33.40
N ALA A 110 -29.13 12.23 32.34
CA ALA A 110 -29.15 11.70 30.97
C ALA A 110 -27.73 11.30 30.48
N CYS A 111 -26.68 11.96 30.99
CA CYS A 111 -25.28 11.70 30.66
C CYS A 111 -24.60 10.74 31.65
N GLY A 112 -25.27 10.28 32.70
CA GLY A 112 -24.70 9.39 33.73
C GLY A 112 -23.61 10.08 34.54
N VAL A 113 -23.70 11.41 34.76
CA VAL A 113 -22.75 12.15 35.57
C VAL A 113 -22.85 11.66 37.04
N GLY A 114 -21.70 11.40 37.66
CA GLY A 114 -21.63 10.91 39.05
C GLY A 114 -21.86 9.40 39.19
N ILE A 115 -22.23 8.66 38.13
CA ILE A 115 -22.33 7.21 38.15
C ILE A 115 -20.92 6.62 38.02
N VAL A 116 -20.49 5.88 39.06
CA VAL A 116 -19.21 5.17 39.08
C VAL A 116 -19.52 3.68 39.09
N VAL A 117 -19.16 2.96 38.03
CA VAL A 117 -19.22 1.51 38.00
C VAL A 117 -17.88 0.96 38.48
N THR A 118 -17.91 0.31 39.65
CA THR A 118 -16.68 -0.18 40.30
C THR A 118 -16.13 -1.43 39.60
N ASP A 119 -14.83 -1.69 39.76
CA ASP A 119 -14.17 -2.91 39.24
C ASP A 119 -14.87 -4.19 39.72
N THR A 120 -15.36 -4.19 40.94
CA THR A 120 -16.10 -5.31 41.52
C THR A 120 -17.41 -5.57 40.82
N GLN A 121 -18.16 -4.49 40.51
CA GLN A 121 -19.40 -4.57 39.74
C GLN A 121 -19.15 -5.02 38.30
N ILE A 122 -18.12 -4.45 37.65
CA ILE A 122 -17.69 -4.87 36.31
C ILE A 122 -17.37 -6.37 36.29
N ALA A 123 -16.55 -6.86 37.24
CA ALA A 123 -16.18 -8.25 37.32
C ALA A 123 -17.41 -9.18 37.58
N ALA A 124 -18.36 -8.74 38.41
CA ALA A 124 -19.59 -9.50 38.69
C ALA A 124 -20.46 -9.65 37.42
N HIS A 125 -20.67 -8.56 36.67
CA HIS A 125 -21.43 -8.59 35.41
C HIS A 125 -20.74 -9.44 34.34
N ILE A 126 -19.40 -9.36 34.24
CA ILE A 126 -18.63 -10.21 33.32
C ILE A 126 -18.82 -11.68 33.70
N ARG A 127 -18.65 -12.07 34.98
CA ARG A 127 -18.84 -13.46 35.42
C ARG A 127 -20.26 -13.97 35.14
N THR A 128 -21.28 -13.15 35.36
CA THR A 128 -22.67 -13.47 35.07
C THR A 128 -22.89 -13.73 33.59
N GLU A 129 -22.29 -12.94 32.73
CA GLU A 129 -22.40 -13.10 31.26
C GLU A 129 -21.63 -14.33 30.77
N LEU A 130 -20.43 -14.56 31.29
CA LEU A 130 -19.61 -15.72 30.96
C LEU A 130 -20.26 -17.03 31.42
N ALA A 131 -20.95 -17.03 32.56
CA ALA A 131 -21.68 -18.22 33.09
C ALA A 131 -22.85 -18.68 32.20
N LYS A 132 -23.29 -17.86 31.26
CA LYS A 132 -24.30 -18.24 30.25
C LYS A 132 -23.75 -19.12 29.13
N GLN A 133 -22.44 -19.30 29.06
CA GLN A 133 -21.75 -20.06 28.03
C GLN A 133 -21.01 -21.26 28.64
N THR A 134 -20.90 -22.36 27.87
CA THR A 134 -20.02 -23.46 28.27
C THR A 134 -18.54 -23.07 28.07
N PRO A 135 -17.59 -23.60 28.88
CA PRO A 135 -16.17 -23.32 28.72
C PRO A 135 -15.66 -23.57 27.27
N ALA A 136 -16.15 -24.62 26.61
CA ALA A 136 -15.77 -24.92 25.22
C ALA A 136 -16.30 -23.88 24.23
N SER A 137 -17.56 -23.47 24.37
CA SER A 137 -18.15 -22.41 23.55
C SER A 137 -17.47 -21.05 23.80
N LEU A 138 -17.12 -20.76 25.05
CA LEU A 138 -16.39 -19.56 25.43
C LEU A 138 -14.97 -19.56 24.83
N LYS A 139 -14.25 -20.69 24.86
CA LYS A 139 -12.94 -20.85 24.25
C LYS A 139 -13.01 -20.59 22.75
N ALA A 140 -13.99 -21.19 22.06
CA ALA A 140 -14.20 -20.97 20.61
C ALA A 140 -14.50 -19.49 20.30
N ALA A 141 -15.38 -18.84 21.06
CA ALA A 141 -15.71 -17.42 20.89
C ALA A 141 -14.51 -16.50 21.20
N TRP A 142 -13.74 -16.80 22.25
CA TRP A 142 -12.57 -16.01 22.66
C TRP A 142 -11.44 -16.08 21.63
N VAL A 143 -11.14 -17.27 21.13
CA VAL A 143 -10.11 -17.46 20.09
C VAL A 143 -10.53 -16.84 18.77
N LYS A 144 -11.81 -16.96 18.42
CA LYS A 144 -12.35 -16.46 17.14
C LYS A 144 -12.47 -14.93 17.12
N ASN A 145 -13.05 -14.33 18.15
CA ASN A 145 -13.27 -12.88 18.23
C ASN A 145 -13.56 -12.40 19.66
N PRO A 146 -12.56 -12.05 20.47
CA PRO A 146 -12.78 -11.50 21.82
C PRO A 146 -13.67 -10.25 21.83
N GLY A 147 -13.71 -9.48 20.75
CA GLY A 147 -14.54 -8.29 20.60
C GLY A 147 -16.03 -8.58 20.60
N GLN A 148 -16.46 -9.78 20.26
CA GLN A 148 -17.87 -10.19 20.29
C GLN A 148 -18.41 -10.23 21.74
N ILE A 149 -17.64 -10.76 22.67
CA ILE A 149 -18.01 -10.80 24.09
C ILE A 149 -18.05 -9.38 24.65
N LEU A 150 -17.06 -8.56 24.33
CA LEU A 150 -17.07 -7.14 24.70
C LEU A 150 -18.29 -6.39 24.13
N GLY A 151 -18.71 -6.72 22.91
CA GLY A 151 -19.90 -6.17 22.29
C GLY A 151 -21.20 -6.55 23.00
N GLN A 152 -21.28 -7.77 23.57
CA GLN A 152 -22.41 -8.20 24.40
C GLN A 152 -22.44 -7.43 25.73
N LEU A 153 -21.29 -7.27 26.38
CA LEU A 153 -21.17 -6.52 27.64
C LEU A 153 -21.58 -5.05 27.49
N LYS A 154 -21.32 -4.43 26.33
CA LYS A 154 -21.75 -3.05 26.00
C LYS A 154 -23.28 -2.88 25.99
N LYS A 155 -24.06 -3.94 25.87
CA LYS A 155 -25.53 -3.89 25.85
C LYS A 155 -26.14 -4.01 27.23
N ILE A 156 -25.35 -4.28 28.27
CA ILE A 156 -25.82 -4.41 29.65
C ILE A 156 -26.03 -2.99 30.19
N GLU A 157 -27.26 -2.67 30.62
CA GLU A 157 -27.61 -1.33 31.08
C GLU A 157 -26.78 -0.90 32.29
N ASP A 158 -26.48 -1.79 33.23
CA ASP A 158 -25.67 -1.52 34.41
C ASP A 158 -24.19 -1.22 34.09
N LEU A 159 -23.71 -1.63 32.90
CA LEU A 159 -22.37 -1.32 32.42
C LEU A 159 -22.34 -0.12 31.44
N LYS A 160 -23.45 0.50 31.14
CA LYS A 160 -23.59 1.59 30.17
C LYS A 160 -22.61 2.73 30.43
N TRP A 161 -22.31 3.02 31.68
CA TRP A 161 -21.40 4.11 32.06
C TRP A 161 -20.03 3.65 32.51
N ALA A 162 -19.72 2.35 32.41
CA ALA A 162 -18.43 1.80 32.77
C ALA A 162 -17.32 2.27 31.79
N ASP A 163 -16.09 2.37 32.31
CA ASP A 163 -14.92 2.52 31.43
C ASP A 163 -14.64 1.19 30.73
N PHE A 164 -14.86 1.16 29.43
CA PHE A 164 -14.67 -0.06 28.63
C PHE A 164 -13.21 -0.48 28.47
N THR A 165 -12.25 0.36 28.80
CA THR A 165 -10.83 -0.03 28.93
C THR A 165 -10.67 -0.96 30.14
N VAL A 166 -11.31 -0.59 31.26
CA VAL A 166 -11.34 -1.42 32.46
C VAL A 166 -12.14 -2.70 32.24
N VAL A 167 -13.30 -2.62 31.57
CA VAL A 167 -14.11 -3.80 31.21
C VAL A 167 -13.30 -4.78 30.37
N LYS A 168 -12.55 -4.30 29.40
CA LYS A 168 -11.67 -5.13 28.57
C LYS A 168 -10.55 -5.78 29.38
N ALA A 169 -9.86 -5.01 30.22
CA ALA A 169 -8.78 -5.52 31.07
C ALA A 169 -9.30 -6.64 32.03
N LYS A 170 -10.50 -6.44 32.60
CA LYS A 170 -11.13 -7.45 33.45
C LYS A 170 -11.59 -8.68 32.67
N LEU A 171 -12.02 -8.52 31.45
CA LEU A 171 -12.36 -9.63 30.57
C LEU A 171 -11.10 -10.45 30.20
N ASP A 172 -10.00 -9.77 29.87
CA ASP A 172 -8.70 -10.37 29.57
C ASP A 172 -8.11 -11.11 30.81
N GLU A 173 -8.47 -10.70 32.03
CA GLU A 173 -8.11 -11.37 33.31
C GLU A 173 -8.98 -12.62 33.59
N LEU A 174 -10.29 -12.51 33.32
CA LEU A 174 -11.25 -13.52 33.80
C LEU A 174 -11.48 -14.68 32.81
N VAL A 175 -11.30 -14.48 31.52
CA VAL A 175 -11.59 -15.52 30.51
C VAL A 175 -10.49 -16.58 30.42
N PRO A 176 -9.18 -16.28 30.40
CA PRO A 176 -8.13 -17.28 30.27
C PRO A 176 -8.18 -18.42 31.29
N PRO A 177 -8.41 -18.16 32.60
CA PRO A 177 -8.52 -19.24 33.58
C PRO A 177 -9.70 -20.18 33.33
N ILE A 178 -10.82 -19.65 32.81
CA ILE A 178 -12.05 -20.44 32.54
C ILE A 178 -11.83 -21.39 31.38
N ILE A 179 -11.12 -20.93 30.34
CA ILE A 179 -10.89 -21.72 29.12
C ILE A 179 -9.63 -22.62 29.21
N ALA A 180 -8.73 -22.37 30.16
CA ALA A 180 -7.48 -23.14 30.32
C ALA A 180 -7.72 -24.61 30.61
N ALA A 181 -8.83 -24.97 31.28
CA ALA A 181 -9.20 -26.34 31.59
C ALA A 181 -9.82 -27.10 30.40
N VAL A 182 -10.08 -26.42 29.26
CA VAL A 182 -10.61 -27.05 28.05
C VAL A 182 -9.44 -27.55 27.22
N PRO A 183 -9.28 -28.87 26.96
CA PRO A 183 -8.20 -29.40 26.13
C PRO A 183 -8.17 -28.73 24.76
N ASP A 184 -6.96 -28.52 24.21
CA ASP A 184 -6.82 -28.17 22.80
C ASP A 184 -7.21 -29.40 21.99
N GLU A 185 -8.35 -29.35 21.32
CA GLU A 185 -8.66 -30.35 20.31
C GLU A 185 -7.58 -30.27 19.23
N VAL A 186 -6.75 -31.31 19.17
CA VAL A 186 -5.97 -31.59 17.97
C VAL A 186 -6.99 -31.71 16.86
N PRO A 187 -6.89 -31.03 15.71
CA PRO A 187 -7.85 -31.19 14.62
C PRO A 187 -7.76 -32.63 14.15
N ALA A 188 -8.64 -33.48 14.65
CA ALA A 188 -8.94 -34.75 14.00
C ALA A 188 -9.44 -34.40 12.58
N ALA A 189 -8.95 -35.16 11.59
CA ALA A 189 -9.44 -35.06 10.22
C ALA A 189 -10.96 -34.86 10.26
N ALA A 190 -11.42 -33.77 9.67
CA ALA A 190 -12.79 -33.32 9.75
C ALA A 190 -13.75 -34.50 9.52
N PRO A 191 -14.64 -34.84 10.46
CA PRO A 191 -15.76 -35.71 10.16
C PRO A 191 -16.62 -34.99 9.12
N ALA A 192 -17.19 -35.76 8.22
CA ALA A 192 -18.19 -35.26 7.27
C ALA A 192 -19.21 -34.37 8.04
N PRO A 193 -19.63 -33.25 7.47
CA PRO A 193 -20.46 -32.28 8.16
C PRO A 193 -21.71 -32.99 8.70
N PRO A 194 -22.13 -32.73 9.95
CA PRO A 194 -23.38 -33.26 10.45
C PRO A 194 -24.51 -32.73 9.58
N THR A 195 -25.35 -33.62 9.10
CA THR A 195 -26.63 -33.32 8.52
C THR A 195 -27.51 -32.75 9.63
N GLY A 196 -27.46 -31.46 9.85
CA GLY A 196 -28.18 -30.75 10.88
C GLY A 196 -28.40 -29.30 10.54
N ALA A 197 -29.59 -29.01 9.98
CA ALA A 197 -30.28 -27.72 9.91
C ALA A 197 -29.40 -26.50 9.52
N ALA A 198 -29.02 -26.46 8.24
CA ALA A 198 -28.83 -25.18 7.56
C ALA A 198 -30.13 -24.38 7.69
N ALA A 199 -30.04 -23.10 8.01
CA ALA A 199 -31.13 -22.17 7.90
C ALA A 199 -31.84 -22.45 6.56
N ALA A 200 -33.16 -22.61 6.58
CA ALA A 200 -33.93 -22.98 5.39
C ALA A 200 -33.53 -22.04 4.23
N PRO A 201 -33.17 -22.58 3.08
CA PRO A 201 -32.91 -21.74 1.92
C PRO A 201 -34.17 -20.91 1.65
N PRO A 202 -34.05 -19.70 1.13
CA PRO A 202 -35.22 -18.94 0.73
C PRO A 202 -36.06 -19.88 -0.15
N LYS A 203 -37.36 -19.89 0.04
CA LYS A 203 -38.36 -20.74 -0.67
C LYS A 203 -38.38 -20.37 -2.16
N HIS A 204 -37.37 -20.74 -2.91
CA HIS A 204 -37.25 -20.43 -4.33
C HIS A 204 -36.51 -21.53 -5.07
N ALA A 205 -37.23 -22.16 -5.97
CA ALA A 205 -36.85 -23.19 -6.95
C ALA A 205 -36.60 -24.62 -6.37
N ASP A 206 -37.34 -25.54 -6.91
CA ASP A 206 -37.11 -26.96 -6.76
C ASP A 206 -35.79 -27.34 -7.44
N PRO A 207 -34.88 -28.10 -6.80
CA PRO A 207 -33.65 -28.59 -7.44
C PRO A 207 -33.92 -29.40 -8.72
N SER A 208 -35.10 -29.94 -8.89
CA SER A 208 -35.52 -30.66 -10.11
C SER A 208 -35.60 -29.78 -11.36
N ASP A 209 -35.67 -28.44 -11.22
CA ASP A 209 -35.71 -27.49 -12.33
C ASP A 209 -34.28 -27.09 -12.82
N SER A 210 -33.22 -27.66 -12.25
CA SER A 210 -31.86 -27.35 -12.66
C SER A 210 -31.46 -28.09 -13.95
N ASN A 211 -30.96 -27.37 -14.94
CA ASN A 211 -30.45 -27.94 -16.20
C ASN A 211 -28.97 -28.36 -16.10
N TRP A 212 -28.42 -28.52 -14.87
CA TRP A 212 -27.02 -28.86 -14.62
C TRP A 212 -26.92 -30.02 -13.62
N ALA A 213 -25.77 -30.74 -13.69
CA ALA A 213 -25.41 -31.79 -12.75
C ALA A 213 -24.27 -31.35 -11.83
N MET A 214 -24.35 -31.74 -10.54
CA MET A 214 -23.23 -31.62 -9.62
C MET A 214 -22.50 -32.95 -9.51
N ALA A 215 -21.22 -32.98 -9.92
CA ALA A 215 -20.38 -34.15 -9.78
C ALA A 215 -19.78 -34.26 -8.38
N ALA A 216 -19.66 -35.47 -7.87
CA ALA A 216 -18.99 -35.71 -6.58
C ALA A 216 -17.46 -35.50 -6.65
N ASP A 217 -16.87 -35.73 -7.83
CA ASP A 217 -15.43 -35.58 -8.07
C ASP A 217 -15.17 -34.59 -9.21
N PHE A 218 -14.47 -33.50 -8.90
CA PHE A 218 -14.14 -32.47 -9.88
C PHE A 218 -13.34 -32.97 -11.09
N ARG A 219 -12.61 -34.08 -10.95
CA ARG A 219 -11.84 -34.70 -12.01
C ARG A 219 -12.72 -35.31 -13.11
N THR A 220 -13.96 -35.64 -12.80
CA THR A 220 -14.91 -36.22 -13.74
C THR A 220 -15.69 -35.19 -14.55
N VAL A 221 -15.66 -33.92 -14.17
CA VAL A 221 -16.46 -32.84 -14.78
C VAL A 221 -16.06 -32.55 -16.22
N GLN A 222 -14.77 -32.73 -16.54
CA GLN A 222 -14.24 -32.37 -17.87
C GLN A 222 -14.86 -33.18 -19.02
N LYS A 223 -15.08 -34.48 -18.86
CA LYS A 223 -15.77 -35.40 -19.84
C LYS A 223 -15.37 -35.16 -21.32
N GLY A 224 -14.10 -34.91 -21.59
CA GLY A 224 -13.61 -34.67 -22.96
C GLY A 224 -13.75 -33.21 -23.46
N ALA A 225 -14.43 -32.30 -22.73
CA ALA A 225 -14.46 -30.89 -23.07
C ALA A 225 -13.05 -30.26 -23.03
N LYS A 226 -12.79 -29.34 -23.94
CA LYS A 226 -11.50 -28.61 -23.99
C LYS A 226 -11.26 -27.83 -22.75
N LYS A 227 -10.15 -28.04 -22.03
CA LYS A 227 -9.70 -27.18 -20.95
C LYS A 227 -9.34 -25.81 -21.53
N THR A 228 -10.04 -24.77 -21.08
CA THR A 228 -9.99 -23.42 -21.64
C THR A 228 -9.69 -22.42 -20.55
N LYS A 229 -8.75 -21.49 -20.80
CA LYS A 229 -8.49 -20.36 -19.91
C LYS A 229 -9.59 -19.31 -20.06
N LEU A 230 -9.91 -18.55 -19.00
CA LEU A 230 -10.95 -17.53 -19.10
C LEU A 230 -10.62 -16.43 -20.10
N SER A 231 -9.34 -16.11 -20.32
CA SER A 231 -8.90 -15.17 -21.36
C SER A 231 -9.19 -15.66 -22.80
N GLU A 232 -9.36 -16.98 -23.01
CA GLU A 232 -9.65 -17.55 -24.32
C GLU A 232 -11.16 -17.51 -24.65
N ILE A 233 -12.03 -17.31 -23.66
CA ILE A 233 -13.49 -17.35 -23.85
C ILE A 233 -13.96 -16.25 -24.83
N ALA A 234 -13.31 -15.08 -24.84
CA ALA A 234 -13.63 -14.00 -25.78
C ALA A 234 -13.58 -14.49 -27.24
N ALA A 235 -12.59 -15.30 -27.59
CA ALA A 235 -12.38 -15.84 -28.93
C ALA A 235 -13.11 -17.18 -29.18
N THR A 236 -13.67 -17.80 -28.14
CA THR A 236 -14.33 -19.11 -28.27
C THR A 236 -15.72 -18.94 -28.93
N PRO A 237 -16.08 -19.67 -30.00
CA PRO A 237 -17.37 -19.57 -30.66
C PRO A 237 -18.53 -19.86 -29.71
N GLU A 238 -19.69 -19.21 -29.97
CA GLU A 238 -20.93 -19.52 -29.27
C GLU A 238 -21.34 -20.97 -29.50
N GLY A 239 -21.95 -21.59 -28.51
CA GLY A 239 -22.37 -23.01 -28.54
C GLY A 239 -21.24 -24.00 -28.24
N THR A 240 -19.99 -23.54 -28.15
CA THR A 240 -18.85 -24.43 -27.81
C THR A 240 -18.94 -24.85 -26.34
N GLU A 241 -18.80 -26.15 -26.10
CA GLU A 241 -18.66 -26.68 -24.74
C GLU A 241 -17.19 -26.58 -24.29
N VAL A 242 -16.99 -26.00 -23.11
CA VAL A 242 -15.66 -25.75 -22.52
C VAL A 242 -15.59 -26.28 -21.09
N PHE A 243 -14.39 -26.64 -20.67
CA PHE A 243 -14.09 -26.93 -19.27
C PHE A 243 -13.19 -25.83 -18.70
N VAL A 244 -13.66 -25.19 -17.61
CA VAL A 244 -12.94 -24.14 -16.92
C VAL A 244 -12.78 -24.46 -15.44
N GLN A 245 -11.71 -23.94 -14.83
CA GLN A 245 -11.47 -24.01 -13.40
C GLN A 245 -11.14 -22.62 -12.88
N GLY A 246 -11.63 -22.28 -11.69
CA GLY A 246 -11.39 -20.96 -11.11
C GLY A 246 -12.03 -20.80 -9.75
N TRP A 247 -12.02 -19.59 -9.26
CA TRP A 247 -12.56 -19.20 -7.96
C TRP A 247 -13.80 -18.34 -8.14
N ALA A 248 -14.82 -18.55 -7.32
CA ALA A 248 -16.02 -17.73 -7.28
C ALA A 248 -15.70 -16.33 -6.72
N ASN A 249 -15.54 -15.34 -7.58
CA ASN A 249 -15.21 -13.98 -7.16
C ASN A 249 -16.43 -13.21 -6.64
N ARG A 250 -17.57 -13.37 -7.28
CA ARG A 250 -18.89 -12.84 -6.84
C ARG A 250 -19.97 -13.87 -7.08
N VAL A 251 -20.92 -13.95 -6.16
CA VAL A 251 -22.09 -14.83 -6.27
C VAL A 251 -23.35 -13.99 -6.09
N ARG A 252 -24.30 -14.13 -7.01
CA ARG A 252 -25.60 -13.46 -6.96
C ARG A 252 -26.70 -14.47 -7.21
N HIS A 253 -27.63 -14.59 -6.28
CA HIS A 253 -28.81 -15.44 -6.42
C HIS A 253 -30.02 -14.62 -6.86
N GLN A 254 -30.74 -15.12 -7.86
CA GLN A 254 -32.05 -14.64 -8.26
C GLN A 254 -33.05 -15.82 -8.19
N ALA A 255 -34.32 -15.56 -8.28
CA ALA A 255 -35.37 -16.55 -8.01
C ALA A 255 -35.18 -17.90 -8.74
N ARG A 256 -34.69 -17.91 -9.99
CA ARG A 256 -34.55 -19.13 -10.82
C ARG A 256 -33.19 -19.23 -11.50
N ILE A 257 -32.26 -18.31 -11.23
CA ILE A 257 -30.95 -18.26 -11.87
C ILE A 257 -29.96 -17.79 -10.84
N SER A 258 -28.78 -18.39 -10.82
CA SER A 258 -27.65 -17.90 -10.04
C SER A 258 -26.51 -17.48 -10.95
N PHE A 259 -25.92 -16.34 -10.69
CA PHE A 259 -24.78 -15.80 -11.42
C PHE A 259 -23.55 -15.85 -10.56
N VAL A 260 -22.48 -16.41 -11.12
CA VAL A 260 -21.16 -16.45 -10.49
C VAL A 260 -20.18 -15.78 -11.42
N VAL A 261 -19.49 -14.76 -10.97
CA VAL A 261 -18.31 -14.26 -11.67
C VAL A 261 -17.15 -15.18 -11.28
N LEU A 262 -16.77 -16.04 -12.19
CA LEU A 262 -15.63 -16.95 -12.04
C LEU A 262 -14.34 -16.20 -12.38
N ARG A 263 -13.31 -16.37 -11.59
CA ARG A 263 -11.97 -15.83 -11.80
C ARG A 263 -10.97 -16.94 -11.93
N ASP A 264 -10.13 -16.89 -12.96
CA ASP A 264 -8.87 -17.66 -13.00
C ASP A 264 -7.66 -16.70 -13.00
N VAL A 265 -6.48 -17.21 -13.21
CA VAL A 265 -5.26 -16.40 -13.30
C VAL A 265 -5.18 -15.55 -14.58
N THR A 266 -6.09 -15.72 -15.53
CA THR A 266 -6.07 -15.05 -16.84
C THR A 266 -7.19 -14.03 -17.05
N GLY A 267 -8.28 -14.10 -16.26
CA GLY A 267 -9.41 -13.19 -16.42
C GLY A 267 -10.63 -13.58 -15.60
N PHE A 268 -11.75 -13.01 -16.00
CA PHE A 268 -13.06 -13.22 -15.39
C PHE A 268 -14.09 -13.61 -16.45
N VAL A 269 -15.09 -14.38 -16.05
CA VAL A 269 -16.25 -14.66 -16.89
C VAL A 269 -17.51 -14.83 -16.02
N GLN A 270 -18.65 -14.40 -16.52
CA GLN A 270 -19.93 -14.69 -15.89
C GLN A 270 -20.34 -16.12 -16.17
N VAL A 271 -20.65 -16.86 -15.12
CA VAL A 271 -21.17 -18.24 -15.18
C VAL A 271 -22.62 -18.23 -14.72
N VAL A 272 -23.48 -18.89 -15.48
CA VAL A 272 -24.92 -18.92 -15.26
C VAL A 272 -25.35 -20.32 -14.88
N PHE A 273 -25.94 -20.44 -13.70
CA PHE A 273 -26.58 -21.65 -13.22
C PHE A 273 -28.08 -21.48 -13.35
N ALA A 274 -28.74 -22.25 -14.17
CA ALA A 274 -30.22 -22.34 -14.21
C ALA A 274 -30.70 -23.10 -12.96
N GLY A 275 -31.60 -22.50 -12.18
CA GLY A 275 -32.04 -23.06 -10.90
C GLY A 275 -31.20 -22.63 -9.69
N ALA A 276 -31.53 -23.21 -8.53
CA ALA A 276 -30.82 -22.97 -7.28
C ALA A 276 -29.52 -23.75 -7.24
N ILE A 277 -28.43 -23.11 -6.84
CA ILE A 277 -27.16 -23.79 -6.56
C ILE A 277 -26.99 -23.98 -5.05
N PRO A 278 -26.25 -25.01 -4.61
CA PRO A 278 -25.84 -25.14 -3.22
C PRO A 278 -25.09 -23.90 -2.77
N PRO A 279 -25.29 -23.45 -1.53
CA PRO A 279 -24.59 -22.28 -1.01
C PRO A 279 -23.09 -22.54 -0.95
N PHE A 280 -22.31 -21.64 -1.53
CA PHE A 280 -20.87 -21.57 -1.36
C PHE A 280 -20.43 -20.10 -1.26
N HIS A 281 -19.31 -19.89 -0.61
CA HIS A 281 -18.80 -18.55 -0.35
C HIS A 281 -17.88 -18.06 -1.48
N ARG A 282 -17.64 -16.75 -1.50
CA ARG A 282 -16.62 -16.15 -2.33
C ARG A 282 -15.28 -16.89 -2.13
N GLU A 283 -14.48 -16.98 -3.18
CA GLU A 283 -13.20 -17.70 -3.23
C GLU A 283 -13.31 -19.25 -3.14
N THR A 284 -14.51 -19.82 -3.14
CA THR A 284 -14.66 -21.27 -3.40
C THR A 284 -14.11 -21.62 -4.77
N SER A 285 -13.26 -22.63 -4.87
CA SER A 285 -12.71 -23.09 -6.14
C SER A 285 -13.62 -24.13 -6.80
N LEU A 286 -13.87 -23.93 -8.09
CA LEU A 286 -14.85 -24.66 -8.88
C LEU A 286 -14.25 -25.25 -10.13
N ALA A 287 -14.72 -26.44 -10.52
CA ALA A 287 -14.54 -27.05 -11.84
C ALA A 287 -15.91 -27.01 -12.56
N ILE A 288 -15.93 -26.46 -13.76
CA ILE A 288 -17.19 -26.20 -14.48
C ILE A 288 -17.04 -26.62 -15.93
N ARG A 289 -17.99 -27.44 -16.42
CA ARG A 289 -18.23 -27.70 -17.82
C ARG A 289 -19.47 -26.92 -18.25
N ALA A 290 -19.32 -26.08 -19.26
CA ALA A 290 -20.35 -25.12 -19.64
C ALA A 290 -20.33 -24.84 -21.14
N VAL A 291 -21.44 -24.33 -21.66
CA VAL A 291 -21.61 -23.88 -23.05
C VAL A 291 -21.44 -22.37 -23.10
N VAL A 292 -20.60 -21.91 -24.03
CA VAL A 292 -20.36 -20.47 -24.28
C VAL A 292 -21.59 -19.83 -24.92
N LYS A 293 -22.03 -18.69 -24.39
CA LYS A 293 -23.09 -17.84 -24.93
C LYS A 293 -22.61 -16.41 -25.11
N ASN A 294 -23.09 -15.74 -26.16
CA ASN A 294 -22.86 -14.31 -26.35
C ASN A 294 -23.82 -13.52 -25.46
N GLU A 295 -23.29 -12.65 -24.61
CA GLU A 295 -24.07 -11.78 -23.75
C GLU A 295 -23.31 -10.44 -23.58
N PRO A 296 -23.62 -9.42 -24.41
CA PRO A 296 -22.92 -8.14 -24.34
C PRO A 296 -22.98 -7.46 -22.96
N LYS A 297 -24.06 -7.69 -22.18
CA LYS A 297 -24.22 -7.15 -20.82
C LYS A 297 -23.34 -7.84 -19.78
N ALA A 298 -22.74 -8.99 -20.12
CA ALA A 298 -21.81 -9.68 -19.23
C ALA A 298 -20.46 -8.97 -19.10
N ALA A 299 -20.10 -8.09 -20.04
CA ALA A 299 -18.84 -7.32 -20.02
C ALA A 299 -18.90 -6.21 -18.95
N ALA A 300 -18.62 -6.56 -17.69
CA ALA A 300 -18.65 -5.62 -16.57
C ALA A 300 -17.30 -4.89 -16.34
N SER A 301 -16.21 -5.32 -17.01
CA SER A 301 -14.87 -4.71 -16.92
C SER A 301 -14.04 -5.05 -18.15
N ALA A 302 -12.90 -4.38 -18.34
CA ALA A 302 -11.94 -4.67 -19.40
C ALA A 302 -11.37 -6.13 -19.35
N LEU A 303 -11.47 -6.79 -18.22
CA LEU A 303 -11.00 -8.17 -18.01
C LEU A 303 -12.10 -9.23 -18.15
N GLN A 304 -13.33 -8.82 -18.46
CA GLN A 304 -14.49 -9.71 -18.59
C GLN A 304 -15.06 -9.63 -20.01
N PRO A 305 -15.10 -10.74 -20.76
CA PRO A 305 -15.59 -10.76 -22.12
C PRO A 305 -17.12 -10.54 -22.19
N PRO A 306 -17.67 -10.07 -23.36
CA PRO A 306 -19.11 -9.97 -23.61
C PRO A 306 -19.74 -11.35 -23.86
N LYS A 307 -19.42 -12.32 -23.02
CA LYS A 307 -19.84 -13.71 -23.08
C LYS A 307 -20.12 -14.24 -21.68
N GLU A 308 -20.93 -15.26 -21.60
CA GLU A 308 -21.18 -16.01 -20.38
C GLU A 308 -21.13 -17.53 -20.61
N LEU A 309 -20.98 -18.26 -19.52
CA LEU A 309 -20.87 -19.72 -19.51
C LEU A 309 -22.13 -20.31 -18.88
N HIS A 310 -22.95 -21.02 -19.66
CA HIS A 310 -24.12 -21.75 -19.17
C HIS A 310 -23.69 -23.12 -18.69
N VAL A 311 -23.85 -23.39 -17.39
CA VAL A 311 -23.38 -24.59 -16.73
C VAL A 311 -24.13 -25.83 -17.22
N VAL A 312 -23.36 -26.86 -17.54
CA VAL A 312 -23.87 -28.22 -17.84
C VAL A 312 -23.57 -29.14 -16.66
N GLU A 313 -22.36 -29.07 -16.15
CA GLU A 313 -21.91 -29.88 -15.01
C GLU A 313 -20.85 -29.12 -14.23
N TRP A 314 -20.83 -29.29 -12.92
CA TRP A 314 -19.84 -28.62 -12.07
C TRP A 314 -19.50 -29.46 -10.84
N ALA A 315 -18.38 -29.16 -10.19
CA ALA A 315 -18.02 -29.67 -8.88
C ALA A 315 -17.25 -28.64 -8.09
N MET A 316 -17.31 -28.72 -6.78
CA MET A 316 -16.47 -27.96 -5.88
C MET A 316 -15.09 -28.65 -5.78
N ILE A 317 -14.00 -27.89 -5.99
CA ILE A 317 -12.63 -28.37 -5.80
C ILE A 317 -12.22 -28.17 -4.34
N GLY A 318 -12.44 -26.94 -3.82
CA GLY A 318 -12.11 -26.57 -2.45
C GLY A 318 -13.10 -25.54 -1.92
N PRO A 319 -13.73 -25.79 -0.77
CA PRO A 319 -14.63 -24.83 -0.15
C PRO A 319 -13.88 -23.62 0.38
N SER A 320 -14.55 -22.48 0.44
CA SER A 320 -14.08 -21.28 1.14
C SER A 320 -14.89 -21.12 2.41
N ASP A 321 -14.25 -20.68 3.51
CA ASP A 321 -14.95 -20.32 4.73
C ASP A 321 -15.69 -19.00 4.54
N GLY A 322 -16.87 -18.86 5.17
CA GLY A 322 -17.67 -17.64 5.13
C GLY A 322 -16.99 -16.42 5.76
N ASP A 323 -15.99 -16.62 6.58
CA ASP A 323 -15.20 -15.54 7.18
C ASP A 323 -14.51 -14.67 6.13
N ILE A 324 -14.25 -15.18 4.93
CA ILE A 324 -13.63 -14.43 3.81
C ILE A 324 -14.42 -13.15 3.48
N GLU A 325 -15.71 -13.13 3.70
CA GLU A 325 -16.57 -11.97 3.44
C GLU A 325 -16.28 -10.79 4.38
N ASN A 326 -15.71 -11.06 5.56
CA ASN A 326 -15.47 -10.09 6.62
C ASN A 326 -13.98 -9.75 6.81
N ILE A 327 -13.05 -10.51 6.21
CA ILE A 327 -11.62 -10.27 6.37
C ILE A 327 -11.26 -8.91 5.76
N ILE A 328 -11.75 -8.64 4.53
CA ILE A 328 -11.48 -7.40 3.80
C ILE A 328 -12.80 -6.85 3.27
N THR A 329 -13.06 -5.58 3.55
CA THR A 329 -14.20 -4.81 3.03
C THR A 329 -13.70 -3.59 2.27
N ALA A 330 -14.58 -2.89 1.57
CA ALA A 330 -14.26 -1.65 0.86
C ALA A 330 -13.73 -0.54 1.79
N GLU A 331 -14.13 -0.58 3.08
CA GLU A 331 -13.74 0.39 4.11
C GLU A 331 -12.50 -0.05 4.91
N SER A 332 -11.87 -1.18 4.55
CA SER A 332 -10.66 -1.66 5.25
C SER A 332 -9.53 -0.64 5.15
N SER A 333 -8.90 -0.35 6.31
CA SER A 333 -7.77 0.59 6.36
C SER A 333 -6.58 0.07 5.57
N PRO A 334 -5.69 0.95 5.07
CA PRO A 334 -4.45 0.55 4.39
C PRO A 334 -3.61 -0.43 5.20
N ASP A 335 -3.50 -0.24 6.52
CA ASP A 335 -2.73 -1.15 7.38
C ASP A 335 -3.36 -2.53 7.44
N LYS A 336 -4.70 -2.63 7.55
CA LYS A 336 -5.42 -3.92 7.51
C LYS A 336 -5.24 -4.63 6.16
N LEU A 337 -5.26 -3.88 5.05
CA LEU A 337 -5.00 -4.44 3.72
C LEU A 337 -3.57 -4.99 3.61
N LEU A 338 -2.60 -4.35 4.24
CA LEU A 338 -1.22 -4.83 4.29
C LEU A 338 -1.07 -6.04 5.22
N ASP A 339 -1.78 -6.09 6.36
CA ASP A 339 -1.80 -7.26 7.25
C ASP A 339 -2.42 -8.48 6.58
N GLN A 340 -3.44 -8.26 5.76
CA GLN A 340 -4.13 -9.30 5.01
C GLN A 340 -3.68 -9.37 3.55
N ARG A 341 -2.41 -9.03 3.27
CA ARG A 341 -1.88 -8.92 1.89
C ARG A 341 -2.07 -10.20 1.08
N HIS A 342 -1.93 -11.37 1.68
CA HIS A 342 -2.15 -12.68 1.06
C HIS A 342 -3.60 -12.88 0.55
N ILE A 343 -4.58 -12.26 1.20
CA ILE A 343 -5.97 -12.23 0.73
C ILE A 343 -6.18 -11.12 -0.31
N VAL A 344 -5.59 -9.93 -0.07
CA VAL A 344 -5.67 -8.79 -1.01
C VAL A 344 -5.13 -9.16 -2.39
N LEU A 345 -4.08 -9.97 -2.46
CA LEU A 345 -3.49 -10.46 -3.71
C LEU A 345 -4.45 -11.34 -4.55
N ARG A 346 -5.51 -11.87 -3.97
CA ARG A 346 -6.57 -12.57 -4.71
C ARG A 346 -7.51 -11.60 -5.45
N GLY A 347 -7.51 -10.32 -5.07
CA GLY A 347 -8.29 -9.27 -5.74
C GLY A 347 -7.71 -8.91 -7.10
N ASP A 348 -8.58 -8.46 -8.00
CA ASP A 348 -8.24 -8.12 -9.39
C ASP A 348 -7.21 -6.99 -9.50
N ARG A 349 -7.34 -5.93 -8.71
CA ARG A 349 -6.42 -4.79 -8.70
C ARG A 349 -5.00 -5.21 -8.30
N ALA A 350 -4.84 -5.85 -7.13
CA ALA A 350 -3.53 -6.24 -6.63
C ALA A 350 -2.86 -7.31 -7.52
N ALA A 351 -3.63 -8.29 -8.00
CA ALA A 351 -3.15 -9.29 -8.94
C ALA A 351 -2.70 -8.66 -10.27
N SER A 352 -3.46 -7.68 -10.79
CA SER A 352 -3.11 -6.98 -12.03
C SER A 352 -1.83 -6.15 -11.87
N VAL A 353 -1.63 -5.46 -10.74
CA VAL A 353 -0.37 -4.75 -10.44
C VAL A 353 0.82 -5.71 -10.48
N MET A 354 0.71 -6.89 -9.85
CA MET A 354 1.80 -7.88 -9.86
C MET A 354 2.07 -8.46 -11.26
N LYS A 355 1.06 -8.61 -12.11
CA LYS A 355 1.23 -9.04 -13.50
C LYS A 355 1.90 -7.97 -14.35
N VAL A 356 1.52 -6.70 -14.18
CA VAL A 356 2.22 -5.58 -14.86
C VAL A 356 3.66 -5.49 -14.38
N ARG A 357 3.91 -5.64 -13.06
CA ARG A 357 5.27 -5.74 -12.51
C ARG A 357 6.10 -6.83 -13.18
N SER A 358 5.55 -8.03 -13.33
CA SER A 358 6.21 -9.15 -14.00
C SER A 358 6.52 -8.83 -15.47
N ALA A 359 5.57 -8.22 -16.18
CA ALA A 359 5.79 -7.81 -17.57
C ALA A 359 6.88 -6.74 -17.68
N LEU A 360 6.90 -5.78 -16.75
CA LEU A 360 7.91 -4.71 -16.69
C LEU A 360 9.32 -5.27 -16.48
N LEU A 361 9.50 -6.17 -15.51
CA LEU A 361 10.78 -6.87 -15.28
C LEU A 361 11.27 -7.61 -16.52
N ARG A 362 10.35 -8.24 -17.24
CA ARG A 362 10.68 -8.91 -18.52
C ARG A 362 11.11 -7.90 -19.59
N CYS A 363 10.40 -6.78 -19.73
CA CYS A 363 10.71 -5.77 -20.73
C CYS A 363 12.07 -5.08 -20.47
N PHE A 364 12.46 -4.88 -19.20
CA PHE A 364 13.81 -4.42 -18.86
C PHE A 364 14.88 -5.40 -19.35
N ARG A 365 14.73 -6.70 -19.05
CA ARG A 365 15.68 -7.72 -19.53
C ARG A 365 15.75 -7.78 -21.06
N GLU A 366 14.61 -7.75 -21.73
CA GLU A 366 14.55 -7.76 -23.19
C GLU A 366 15.23 -6.50 -23.78
N HIS A 367 15.09 -5.32 -23.15
CA HIS A 367 15.76 -4.10 -23.55
C HIS A 367 17.29 -4.24 -23.43
N PHE A 368 17.80 -4.65 -22.28
CA PHE A 368 19.23 -4.78 -22.04
C PHE A 368 19.88 -5.86 -22.92
N TRP A 369 19.23 -7.02 -23.09
CA TRP A 369 19.72 -8.07 -23.99
C TRP A 369 19.73 -7.61 -25.46
N LYS A 370 18.75 -6.84 -25.90
CA LYS A 370 18.76 -6.21 -27.24
C LYS A 370 19.92 -5.25 -27.43
N LYS A 371 20.42 -4.67 -26.33
CA LYS A 371 21.61 -3.81 -26.31
C LYS A 371 22.90 -4.60 -26.07
N GLU A 372 22.87 -5.93 -26.13
CA GLU A 372 24.00 -6.84 -25.93
C GLU A 372 24.66 -6.71 -24.55
N MET A 373 23.89 -6.30 -23.52
CA MET A 373 24.35 -6.21 -22.14
C MET A 373 24.20 -7.55 -21.42
N GLU A 374 25.12 -7.85 -20.48
CA GLU A 374 25.11 -9.08 -19.71
C GLU A 374 24.45 -8.91 -18.33
N GLU A 375 23.54 -9.83 -17.95
CA GLU A 375 22.94 -9.84 -16.61
C GLU A 375 23.90 -10.47 -15.61
N VAL A 376 24.33 -9.71 -14.60
CA VAL A 376 25.20 -10.19 -13.52
C VAL A 376 24.48 -10.16 -12.18
N ALA A 377 24.97 -10.91 -11.20
CA ALA A 377 24.36 -11.04 -9.89
C ALA A 377 25.36 -10.66 -8.76
N PRO A 378 25.55 -9.38 -8.48
CA PRO A 378 26.35 -8.90 -7.36
C PRO A 378 25.85 -9.40 -6.01
N PRO A 379 26.71 -9.51 -4.98
CA PRO A 379 26.31 -9.91 -3.64
C PRO A 379 25.42 -8.85 -2.97
N THR A 380 24.43 -9.29 -2.19
CA THR A 380 23.62 -8.39 -1.35
C THR A 380 24.14 -8.25 0.08
N LEU A 381 25.02 -9.18 0.53
CA LEU A 381 25.74 -9.10 1.79
C LEU A 381 27.11 -8.48 1.52
N VAL A 382 27.38 -7.32 2.08
CA VAL A 382 28.55 -6.51 1.75
C VAL A 382 29.20 -5.92 3.00
N GLN A 383 30.46 -5.47 2.89
CA GLN A 383 31.19 -4.77 3.96
C GLN A 383 31.50 -3.30 3.62
N THR A 384 30.97 -2.82 2.50
CA THR A 384 31.16 -1.45 2.01
C THR A 384 29.84 -0.70 1.91
N GLN A 385 29.90 0.62 2.05
CA GLN A 385 28.77 1.51 1.79
C GLN A 385 28.88 2.12 0.38
N CYS A 386 27.75 2.42 -0.21
CA CYS A 386 27.64 3.13 -1.48
C CYS A 386 27.05 4.54 -1.31
N GLU A 387 25.96 4.67 -0.55
CA GLU A 387 25.19 5.90 -0.42
C GLU A 387 25.01 6.33 1.04
N GLY A 388 26.13 6.61 1.75
CA GLY A 388 26.13 7.11 3.12
C GLY A 388 25.83 6.04 4.20
N GLY A 389 26.62 6.03 5.25
CA GLY A 389 26.60 5.00 6.29
C GLY A 389 25.39 5.03 7.22
N SER A 390 24.65 6.15 7.29
CA SER A 390 23.51 6.30 8.18
C SER A 390 22.25 5.49 7.76
N THR A 391 22.22 5.03 6.51
CA THR A 391 21.09 4.28 5.93
C THR A 391 21.37 2.78 5.75
N LEU A 392 22.41 2.25 6.41
CA LEU A 392 22.80 0.84 6.34
C LEU A 392 22.02 -0.02 7.35
N PHE A 393 21.52 -1.18 6.88
CA PHE A 393 21.13 -2.28 7.77
C PHE A 393 22.38 -3.07 8.14
N LYS A 394 22.84 -2.90 9.39
CA LYS A 394 24.00 -3.58 9.94
C LYS A 394 23.64 -4.93 10.51
N MET A 395 24.53 -5.91 10.35
CA MET A 395 24.39 -7.24 10.92
C MET A 395 25.75 -7.81 11.37
N ASP A 396 25.72 -8.75 12.28
CA ASP A 396 26.86 -9.60 12.61
C ASP A 396 26.97 -10.71 11.56
N TYR A 397 28.12 -10.84 10.94
CA TYR A 397 28.43 -11.88 9.97
C TYR A 397 29.61 -12.70 10.49
N TYR A 398 29.34 -13.71 11.31
CA TYR A 398 30.34 -14.58 11.92
C TYR A 398 31.42 -13.82 12.71
N GLY A 399 31.05 -12.76 13.41
CA GLY A 399 31.94 -11.91 14.19
C GLY A 399 32.54 -10.71 13.44
N GLU A 400 32.20 -10.53 12.17
CA GLU A 400 32.54 -9.38 11.36
C GLU A 400 31.31 -8.49 11.10
N GLU A 401 31.52 -7.18 10.93
CA GLU A 401 30.42 -6.26 10.53
C GLU A 401 30.13 -6.41 9.05
N ALA A 402 28.86 -6.67 8.72
CA ALA A 402 28.34 -6.68 7.35
C ALA A 402 27.06 -5.86 7.24
N TYR A 403 26.65 -5.60 6.02
CA TYR A 403 25.49 -4.78 5.67
C TYR A 403 24.67 -5.47 4.60
N LEU A 404 23.37 -5.13 4.54
CA LEU A 404 22.58 -5.32 3.33
C LEU A 404 22.91 -4.19 2.35
N THR A 405 23.14 -4.54 1.09
CA THR A 405 23.61 -3.59 0.06
C THR A 405 22.60 -2.46 -0.21
N GLN A 406 23.09 -1.25 -0.39
CA GLN A 406 22.30 -0.10 -0.81
C GLN A 406 22.15 -0.03 -2.34
N SER A 407 23.12 -0.60 -3.08
CA SER A 407 23.21 -0.60 -4.54
C SER A 407 24.23 -1.65 -4.99
N SER A 408 24.05 -2.18 -6.17
CA SER A 408 25.01 -3.10 -6.82
C SER A 408 26.11 -2.35 -7.60
N GLN A 409 26.01 -1.03 -7.70
CA GLN A 409 26.81 -0.17 -8.57
C GLN A 409 28.32 -0.47 -8.53
N LEU A 410 28.96 -0.50 -7.35
CA LEU A 410 30.40 -0.67 -7.24
C LEU A 410 30.89 -2.01 -7.83
N TYR A 411 30.04 -3.05 -7.75
CA TYR A 411 30.32 -4.37 -8.34
C TYR A 411 30.09 -4.35 -9.84
N LEU A 412 29.10 -3.63 -10.35
CA LEU A 412 28.89 -3.46 -11.79
C LEU A 412 30.06 -2.73 -12.42
N GLU A 413 30.55 -1.63 -11.81
CA GLU A 413 31.74 -0.92 -12.25
C GLU A 413 33.00 -1.82 -12.31
N THR A 414 33.05 -2.82 -11.44
CA THR A 414 34.15 -3.80 -11.45
C THR A 414 34.01 -4.81 -12.61
N ALA A 415 32.80 -5.16 -12.97
CA ALA A 415 32.49 -6.14 -14.00
C ALA A 415 32.74 -5.64 -15.44
N ILE A 416 32.51 -4.35 -15.70
CA ILE A 416 32.56 -3.79 -17.07
C ILE A 416 33.91 -3.98 -17.78
N THR A 417 35.01 -4.04 -17.04
CA THR A 417 36.35 -4.17 -17.62
C THR A 417 36.64 -5.56 -18.19
N SER A 418 35.82 -6.54 -17.86
CA SER A 418 36.03 -7.94 -18.29
C SER A 418 34.78 -8.56 -18.95
N ILE A 419 33.59 -8.09 -18.62
CA ILE A 419 32.32 -8.66 -19.12
C ILE A 419 31.70 -7.77 -20.21
N GLY A 420 32.02 -6.45 -20.22
CA GLY A 420 31.38 -5.46 -21.08
C GLY A 420 30.25 -4.75 -20.33
N ASP A 421 29.33 -4.14 -21.06
CA ASP A 421 28.17 -3.46 -20.48
C ASP A 421 27.31 -4.45 -19.70
N VAL A 422 26.97 -4.11 -18.45
CA VAL A 422 26.30 -5.02 -17.54
C VAL A 422 25.07 -4.40 -16.91
N PHE A 423 24.12 -5.25 -16.51
CA PHE A 423 22.98 -4.84 -15.70
C PHE A 423 22.66 -5.89 -14.63
N CYS A 424 21.89 -5.46 -13.64
CA CYS A 424 21.26 -6.38 -12.70
C CYS A 424 19.85 -5.88 -12.32
N ILE A 425 19.00 -6.81 -11.86
CA ILE A 425 17.69 -6.52 -11.29
C ILE A 425 17.62 -7.25 -9.96
N LEU A 426 18.03 -6.58 -8.89
CA LEU A 426 18.20 -7.16 -7.57
C LEU A 426 17.57 -6.29 -6.48
N PRO A 427 17.33 -6.81 -5.26
CA PRO A 427 16.90 -6.00 -4.15
C PRO A 427 18.04 -5.09 -3.67
N SER A 428 17.68 -3.84 -3.35
CA SER A 428 18.51 -2.91 -2.59
C SER A 428 17.82 -2.54 -1.29
N TYR A 429 18.59 -2.15 -0.26
CA TYR A 429 18.12 -1.95 1.10
C TYR A 429 18.55 -0.59 1.62
N ARG A 430 17.60 0.16 2.20
CA ARG A 430 17.89 1.47 2.82
C ARG A 430 17.19 1.57 4.18
N ALA A 431 17.96 1.75 5.24
CA ALA A 431 17.46 1.89 6.61
C ALA A 431 16.99 3.33 6.91
N GLU A 432 16.36 3.97 5.95
CA GLU A 432 15.86 5.33 6.09
C GLU A 432 14.72 5.41 7.09
N ARG A 433 14.81 6.38 8.00
CA ARG A 433 13.76 6.63 9.02
C ARG A 433 12.62 7.48 8.45
N SER A 434 12.03 7.02 7.33
CA SER A 434 10.95 7.71 6.62
C SER A 434 9.72 6.83 6.48
N LYS A 435 8.52 7.39 6.74
CA LYS A 435 7.22 6.71 6.59
C LYS A 435 6.40 7.22 5.42
N THR A 436 7.02 7.89 4.47
CA THR A 436 6.29 8.44 3.30
C THR A 436 5.73 7.35 2.39
N LYS A 437 4.95 7.76 1.41
CA LYS A 437 4.39 6.89 0.36
C LYS A 437 5.44 6.44 -0.67
N ARG A 438 6.67 6.99 -0.64
CA ARG A 438 7.74 6.77 -1.63
C ARG A 438 8.90 5.92 -1.11
N HIS A 439 8.93 5.58 0.19
CA HIS A 439 10.06 4.90 0.81
C HIS A 439 9.74 3.46 1.18
N LEU A 440 10.66 2.58 0.83
CA LEU A 440 10.71 1.17 1.19
C LEU A 440 12.07 0.89 1.82
N SER A 441 12.12 -0.03 2.78
CA SER A 441 13.38 -0.53 3.33
C SER A 441 14.05 -1.56 2.43
N GLU A 442 13.26 -2.24 1.61
CA GLU A 442 13.69 -3.20 0.57
C GLU A 442 12.90 -2.89 -0.70
N PHE A 443 13.58 -2.65 -1.80
CA PHE A 443 12.98 -2.34 -3.10
C PHE A 443 13.74 -3.01 -4.24
N THR A 444 13.08 -3.19 -5.38
CA THR A 444 13.72 -3.75 -6.57
C THR A 444 14.46 -2.65 -7.33
N HIS A 445 15.76 -2.82 -7.44
CA HIS A 445 16.66 -1.91 -8.12
C HIS A 445 17.04 -2.47 -9.48
N VAL A 446 16.76 -1.73 -10.55
CA VAL A 446 17.24 -2.00 -11.90
C VAL A 446 18.45 -1.13 -12.10
N GLU A 447 19.63 -1.74 -12.23
CA GLU A 447 20.91 -1.03 -12.31
C GLU A 447 21.65 -1.45 -13.57
N ALA A 448 22.28 -0.51 -14.23
CA ALA A 448 23.08 -0.73 -15.44
C ALA A 448 24.35 0.10 -15.41
N GLU A 449 25.45 -0.45 -15.96
CA GLU A 449 26.75 0.20 -16.05
C GLU A 449 27.34 -0.02 -17.43
N TYR A 450 27.83 1.04 -18.05
CA TYR A 450 28.33 1.10 -19.43
C TYR A 450 29.77 1.53 -19.48
N ALA A 451 30.60 0.86 -20.27
CA ALA A 451 32.00 1.18 -20.49
C ALA A 451 32.19 2.05 -21.73
N ASN A 452 33.24 2.89 -21.72
CA ASN A 452 33.63 3.72 -22.87
C ASN A 452 32.53 4.65 -23.39
N ILE A 453 31.73 5.24 -22.53
CA ILE A 453 30.66 6.16 -22.87
C ILE A 453 30.97 7.61 -22.43
N THR A 454 30.36 8.55 -23.10
CA THR A 454 30.27 9.96 -22.69
C THR A 454 29.06 10.22 -21.80
N TYR A 455 28.97 11.40 -21.21
CA TYR A 455 27.80 11.81 -20.44
C TYR A 455 26.53 11.88 -21.30
N GLU A 456 26.63 12.36 -22.53
CA GLU A 456 25.52 12.39 -23.48
C GLU A 456 25.04 10.98 -23.87
N ASP A 457 25.95 10.01 -24.00
CA ASP A 457 25.60 8.62 -24.24
C ASP A 457 24.81 8.03 -23.06
N LEU A 458 25.23 8.34 -21.80
CA LEU A 458 24.49 7.92 -20.60
C LEU A 458 23.07 8.46 -20.61
N LEU A 459 22.88 9.76 -20.88
CA LEU A 459 21.57 10.39 -20.93
C LEU A 459 20.70 9.78 -22.04
N ALA A 460 21.25 9.53 -23.21
CA ALA A 460 20.56 8.88 -24.33
C ALA A 460 20.17 7.44 -24.02
N ASN A 461 21.03 6.66 -23.37
CA ASN A 461 20.73 5.28 -22.95
C ASN A 461 19.58 5.24 -21.94
N ILE A 462 19.54 6.17 -20.97
CA ILE A 462 18.45 6.27 -20.01
C ILE A 462 17.12 6.60 -20.70
N GLU A 463 17.11 7.59 -21.61
CA GLU A 463 15.91 7.94 -22.40
C GLU A 463 15.43 6.77 -23.25
N ASP A 464 16.35 6.08 -23.94
CA ASP A 464 16.05 4.91 -24.78
C ASP A 464 15.43 3.80 -23.96
N MET A 465 16.03 3.47 -22.82
CA MET A 465 15.55 2.43 -21.93
C MET A 465 14.13 2.73 -21.44
N ILE A 466 13.87 3.93 -20.95
CA ILE A 466 12.55 4.29 -20.44
C ILE A 466 11.50 4.17 -21.54
N VAL A 467 11.73 4.75 -22.72
CA VAL A 467 10.75 4.73 -23.81
C VAL A 467 10.52 3.32 -24.34
N ASP A 468 11.57 2.56 -24.64
CA ASP A 468 11.46 1.20 -25.18
C ASP A 468 10.74 0.26 -24.20
N VAL A 469 11.09 0.31 -22.91
CA VAL A 469 10.44 -0.51 -21.87
C VAL A 469 8.95 -0.17 -21.76
N PHE A 470 8.58 1.12 -21.72
CA PHE A 470 7.19 1.54 -21.64
C PHE A 470 6.36 1.09 -22.83
N GLU A 471 6.86 1.28 -24.04
CA GLU A 471 6.18 0.82 -25.24
C GLU A 471 5.95 -0.70 -25.22
N ASN A 472 6.96 -1.48 -24.84
CA ASN A 472 6.88 -2.94 -24.83
C ASN A 472 5.95 -3.45 -23.73
N VAL A 473 5.91 -2.81 -22.55
CA VAL A 473 4.95 -3.14 -21.48
C VAL A 473 3.52 -2.87 -21.92
N VAL A 474 3.25 -1.71 -22.55
CA VAL A 474 1.93 -1.37 -23.09
C VAL A 474 1.49 -2.39 -24.14
N ARG A 475 2.33 -2.72 -25.12
CA ARG A 475 2.02 -3.73 -26.14
C ARG A 475 1.68 -5.09 -25.53
N ARG A 476 2.30 -5.44 -24.40
CA ARG A 476 2.17 -6.76 -23.77
C ARG A 476 0.96 -6.86 -22.83
N VAL A 477 0.76 -5.84 -21.98
CA VAL A 477 -0.23 -5.87 -20.89
C VAL A 477 -1.09 -4.59 -20.83
N GLY A 478 -1.28 -3.89 -21.93
CA GLY A 478 -2.08 -2.67 -21.99
C GLY A 478 -3.51 -2.83 -21.47
N ASP A 479 -4.12 -4.01 -21.65
CA ASP A 479 -5.45 -4.32 -21.08
C ASP A 479 -5.46 -4.27 -19.56
N LEU A 480 -4.38 -4.75 -18.90
CA LEU A 480 -4.23 -4.68 -17.44
C LEU A 480 -3.95 -3.25 -16.98
N ILE A 481 -3.15 -2.50 -17.73
CA ILE A 481 -2.90 -1.08 -17.44
C ILE A 481 -4.20 -0.29 -17.56
N HIS A 482 -5.00 -0.54 -18.59
CA HIS A 482 -6.33 0.08 -18.76
C HIS A 482 -7.27 -0.24 -17.60
N HIS A 483 -7.28 -1.49 -17.12
CA HIS A 483 -8.06 -1.88 -15.95
C HIS A 483 -7.65 -1.11 -14.68
N LEU A 484 -6.34 -0.85 -14.50
CA LEU A 484 -5.80 -0.17 -13.32
C LEU A 484 -5.88 1.36 -13.40
N ASN A 485 -5.71 1.92 -14.59
CA ASN A 485 -5.58 3.36 -14.84
C ASN A 485 -6.33 3.77 -16.12
N PRO A 486 -7.68 3.64 -16.15
CA PRO A 486 -8.50 3.86 -17.36
C PRO A 486 -8.45 5.30 -17.87
N ASP A 487 -8.27 6.28 -17.00
CA ASP A 487 -8.30 7.70 -17.33
C ASP A 487 -7.12 8.16 -18.20
N GLN A 488 -6.07 7.37 -18.27
CA GLN A 488 -4.88 7.65 -19.06
C GLN A 488 -4.99 7.12 -20.49
N LEU A 489 -5.93 6.22 -20.79
CA LEU A 489 -6.20 5.78 -22.15
C LEU A 489 -7.02 6.84 -22.91
N ILE A 490 -6.64 7.12 -24.15
CA ILE A 490 -7.43 7.97 -25.05
C ILE A 490 -8.71 7.20 -25.42
N PRO A 491 -9.91 7.78 -25.25
CA PRO A 491 -11.16 7.08 -25.49
C PRO A 491 -11.25 6.45 -26.90
N GLY A 492 -11.67 5.20 -26.97
CA GLY A 492 -11.86 4.45 -28.22
C GLY A 492 -10.57 3.93 -28.86
N LYS A 493 -9.40 4.14 -28.24
CA LYS A 493 -8.13 3.61 -28.73
C LYS A 493 -7.85 2.21 -28.18
N ASN A 494 -7.01 1.46 -28.88
CA ASN A 494 -6.57 0.14 -28.44
C ASN A 494 -5.59 0.25 -27.26
N PRO A 495 -5.85 -0.35 -26.09
CA PRO A 495 -4.94 -0.29 -24.94
C PRO A 495 -3.54 -0.86 -25.21
N LYS A 496 -3.36 -1.69 -26.21
CA LYS A 496 -2.04 -2.25 -26.60
C LYS A 496 -1.25 -1.39 -27.58
N ASP A 497 -1.82 -0.26 -27.99
CA ASP A 497 -1.11 0.74 -28.80
C ASP A 497 -0.44 1.77 -27.88
N PRO A 498 0.90 1.89 -27.86
CA PRO A 498 1.59 2.89 -27.05
C PRO A 498 1.09 4.32 -27.30
N SER A 499 0.77 4.68 -28.56
CA SER A 499 0.28 6.02 -28.91
C SER A 499 -1.11 6.35 -28.33
N ALA A 500 -1.78 5.36 -27.77
CA ALA A 500 -3.10 5.52 -27.16
C ALA A 500 -3.06 6.05 -25.70
N TRP A 501 -1.88 6.19 -25.11
CA TRP A 501 -1.73 6.54 -23.70
C TRP A 501 -1.19 7.96 -23.52
N LYS A 502 -1.86 8.73 -22.65
CA LYS A 502 -1.48 10.13 -22.34
C LYS A 502 -0.15 10.23 -21.60
N PHE A 503 0.26 9.21 -20.86
CA PHE A 503 1.48 9.20 -20.06
C PHE A 503 2.73 8.75 -20.84
N MET A 504 2.61 8.32 -22.10
CA MET A 504 3.76 7.81 -22.84
C MET A 504 4.89 8.83 -22.92
N PRO A 505 6.08 8.48 -22.39
CA PRO A 505 7.24 9.39 -22.48
C PRO A 505 7.72 9.49 -23.92
N THR A 506 8.05 10.70 -24.34
CA THR A 506 8.58 10.98 -25.69
C THR A 506 9.93 11.65 -25.59
N LYS A 507 10.89 11.21 -26.42
CA LYS A 507 12.21 11.84 -26.53
C LYS A 507 12.17 13.10 -27.40
N PRO A 508 13.09 14.06 -27.12
CA PRO A 508 14.02 14.13 -26.00
C PRO A 508 13.31 14.56 -24.71
N PHE A 509 13.80 14.08 -23.53
CA PHE A 509 13.37 14.59 -22.24
C PHE A 509 13.88 16.02 -22.03
N TYR A 510 13.26 16.75 -21.10
CA TYR A 510 13.67 18.12 -20.84
C TYR A 510 14.97 18.16 -20.02
N ARG A 511 16.02 18.75 -20.62
CA ARG A 511 17.33 18.91 -19.97
C ARG A 511 17.28 20.10 -19.02
N LEU A 512 17.49 19.92 -17.72
CA LEU A 512 17.39 20.95 -16.70
C LEU A 512 18.63 20.90 -15.78
N PRO A 513 19.62 21.80 -15.98
CA PRO A 513 20.69 21.94 -15.01
C PRO A 513 20.17 22.29 -13.63
N TYR A 514 20.76 21.74 -12.56
CA TYR A 514 20.34 21.99 -11.18
C TYR A 514 20.25 23.48 -10.84
N ALA A 515 21.21 24.28 -11.28
CA ALA A 515 21.18 25.73 -11.07
C ALA A 515 19.93 26.40 -11.68
N GLU A 516 19.47 25.92 -12.83
CA GLU A 516 18.25 26.42 -13.49
C GLU A 516 17.00 25.86 -12.78
N ALA A 517 17.05 24.67 -12.22
CA ALA A 517 15.97 24.11 -11.41
C ALA A 517 15.70 24.98 -10.18
N ILE A 518 16.73 25.40 -9.47
CA ILE A 518 16.62 26.35 -8.34
C ILE A 518 15.98 27.68 -8.77
N LYS A 519 16.43 28.25 -9.89
CA LYS A 519 15.84 29.49 -10.45
C LYS A 519 14.38 29.31 -10.83
N LEU A 520 14.03 28.17 -11.44
CA LEU A 520 12.66 27.85 -11.84
C LEU A 520 11.74 27.73 -10.63
N CYS A 521 12.19 27.04 -9.57
CA CYS A 521 11.44 26.93 -8.30
C CYS A 521 11.18 28.32 -7.72
N ASN A 522 12.21 29.14 -7.57
CA ASN A 522 12.11 30.47 -6.98
C ASN A 522 11.21 31.41 -7.80
N ALA A 523 11.32 31.37 -9.13
CA ALA A 523 10.49 32.20 -10.03
C ALA A 523 8.98 31.83 -9.96
N ASN A 524 8.65 30.60 -9.55
CA ASN A 524 7.28 30.12 -9.44
C ASN A 524 6.78 30.00 -7.99
N ASN A 525 7.49 30.61 -7.02
CA ASN A 525 7.17 30.54 -5.60
C ASN A 525 7.09 29.11 -5.02
N ILE A 526 7.83 28.18 -5.62
CA ILE A 526 8.04 26.85 -5.06
C ILE A 526 9.14 26.99 -4.00
N VAL A 527 8.79 26.74 -2.74
CA VAL A 527 9.70 26.98 -1.60
C VAL A 527 10.26 25.66 -1.07
N ASN A 528 11.43 25.74 -0.43
CA ASN A 528 11.98 24.64 0.33
C ASN A 528 11.01 24.29 1.49
N THR A 529 10.57 23.01 1.54
CA THR A 529 9.55 22.55 2.50
C THR A 529 10.01 22.57 3.94
N ASP A 530 11.32 22.48 4.18
CA ASP A 530 11.89 22.42 5.52
C ASP A 530 12.06 23.82 6.12
N THR A 531 12.40 24.81 5.30
CA THR A 531 12.65 26.19 5.74
C THR A 531 11.48 27.14 5.48
N GLY A 532 10.58 26.80 4.54
CA GLY A 532 9.51 27.69 4.06
C GLY A 532 10.01 28.91 3.26
N LYS A 533 11.28 28.91 2.85
CA LYS A 533 11.95 30.01 2.12
C LYS A 533 12.21 29.63 0.67
N PRO A 534 12.51 30.61 -0.22
CA PRO A 534 13.09 30.33 -1.52
C PRO A 534 14.34 29.46 -1.39
N PHE A 535 14.58 28.60 -2.38
CA PHE A 535 15.77 27.76 -2.40
C PHE A 535 17.05 28.55 -2.57
N GLU A 536 18.08 28.17 -1.81
CA GLU A 536 19.47 28.61 -2.05
C GLU A 536 20.22 27.56 -2.89
N TYR A 537 21.26 28.00 -3.60
CA TYR A 537 22.09 27.09 -4.39
C TYR A 537 22.84 26.11 -3.45
N GLY A 538 22.72 24.83 -3.71
CA GLY A 538 23.30 23.76 -2.88
C GLY A 538 22.30 23.11 -1.90
N GLU A 539 21.05 23.54 -1.88
CA GLU A 539 19.98 22.87 -1.10
C GLU A 539 19.33 21.74 -1.90
N ASP A 540 18.93 20.67 -1.21
CA ASP A 540 18.19 19.56 -1.82
C ASP A 540 16.75 19.98 -2.19
N ILE A 541 16.32 19.63 -3.40
CA ILE A 541 14.93 19.83 -3.84
C ILE A 541 14.13 18.59 -3.44
N SER A 542 13.46 18.67 -2.29
CA SER A 542 12.68 17.56 -1.74
C SER A 542 11.46 17.20 -2.58
N ASP A 543 10.83 16.04 -2.30
CA ASP A 543 9.76 15.39 -3.08
C ASP A 543 8.62 16.33 -3.55
N LYS A 544 8.11 17.19 -2.67
CA LYS A 544 6.96 18.02 -3.03
C LYS A 544 7.33 19.14 -3.98
N PRO A 545 8.37 19.98 -3.72
CA PRO A 545 8.88 20.96 -4.67
C PRO A 545 9.31 20.36 -6.02
N GLU A 546 9.95 19.20 -5.99
CA GLU A 546 10.35 18.47 -7.21
C GLU A 546 9.14 18.16 -8.11
N ARG A 547 8.06 17.60 -7.54
CA ARG A 547 6.84 17.31 -8.30
C ARG A 547 6.11 18.56 -8.79
N GLU A 548 6.11 19.63 -8.00
CA GLU A 548 5.54 20.91 -8.41
C GLU A 548 6.32 21.49 -9.59
N MET A 549 7.64 21.46 -9.54
CA MET A 549 8.51 21.88 -10.65
C MET A 549 8.29 21.06 -11.92
N VAL A 550 8.25 19.73 -11.81
CA VAL A 550 8.05 18.85 -12.97
C VAL A 550 6.63 19.03 -13.56
N ALA A 551 5.63 19.30 -12.71
CA ALA A 551 4.27 19.58 -13.19
C ALA A 551 4.18 20.85 -14.04
N LEU A 552 4.98 21.89 -13.72
CA LEU A 552 5.09 23.10 -14.55
C LEU A 552 5.67 22.80 -15.93
N ILE A 553 6.66 21.91 -16.00
CA ILE A 553 7.32 21.51 -17.24
C ILE A 553 6.41 20.59 -18.07
N GLY A 554 5.61 19.75 -17.42
CA GLY A 554 4.59 18.90 -18.03
C GLY A 554 5.10 17.69 -18.81
N ARG A 555 6.39 17.35 -18.74
CA ARG A 555 7.04 16.21 -19.41
C ARG A 555 8.21 15.68 -18.59
N PRO A 556 8.74 14.47 -18.90
CA PRO A 556 9.93 13.94 -18.21
C PRO A 556 11.12 14.90 -18.25
N VAL A 557 11.84 15.00 -17.14
CA VAL A 557 12.97 15.92 -16.94
C VAL A 557 14.22 15.11 -16.60
N LEU A 558 15.33 15.45 -17.25
CA LEU A 558 16.68 15.09 -16.84
C LEU A 558 17.24 16.26 -16.03
N MET A 559 17.20 16.22 -14.71
CA MET A 559 17.83 17.20 -13.86
C MET A 559 19.30 16.84 -13.72
N MET A 560 20.19 17.74 -14.09
CA MET A 560 21.59 17.45 -14.39
C MET A 560 22.55 18.38 -13.66
N GLN A 561 23.86 18.02 -13.67
CA GLN A 561 24.95 18.90 -13.25
C GLN A 561 24.74 19.43 -11.82
N PHE A 562 24.58 18.51 -10.89
CA PHE A 562 24.47 18.86 -9.48
C PHE A 562 25.81 19.33 -8.89
N PRO A 563 25.77 20.19 -7.85
CA PRO A 563 26.96 20.54 -7.08
C PRO A 563 27.67 19.31 -6.53
N ALA A 564 28.96 19.26 -6.67
CA ALA A 564 29.80 18.14 -6.22
C ALA A 564 29.75 17.90 -4.70
N SER A 565 29.40 18.93 -3.93
CA SER A 565 29.22 18.82 -2.47
C SER A 565 27.96 18.08 -2.05
N MET A 566 26.98 17.91 -2.96
CA MET A 566 25.71 17.24 -2.70
C MET A 566 25.70 15.77 -3.11
N LYS A 567 26.70 15.32 -3.88
CA LYS A 567 26.69 13.99 -4.52
C LYS A 567 27.83 13.12 -4.00
N SER A 568 27.66 11.81 -4.09
CA SER A 568 28.54 10.79 -3.53
C SER A 568 29.95 10.78 -4.17
N PHE A 569 30.91 10.21 -3.45
CA PHE A 569 32.33 10.17 -3.77
C PHE A 569 32.70 9.63 -5.15
N TYR A 570 31.89 8.70 -5.64
CA TYR A 570 32.13 7.98 -6.89
C TYR A 570 31.69 8.73 -8.16
N MET A 571 30.98 9.84 -8.02
CA MET A 571 30.44 10.57 -9.18
C MET A 571 31.51 11.41 -9.88
N GLY A 572 31.61 11.26 -11.20
CA GLY A 572 32.53 12.00 -12.06
C GLY A 572 32.28 13.50 -12.04
N ARG A 573 33.33 14.29 -12.20
CA ARG A 573 33.26 15.74 -12.30
C ARG A 573 32.99 16.17 -13.73
N SER A 574 32.24 17.25 -13.89
CA SER A 574 31.96 17.82 -15.21
C SER A 574 33.23 18.38 -15.83
N GLU A 575 33.40 18.17 -17.13
CA GLU A 575 34.55 18.71 -17.87
C GLU A 575 34.52 20.24 -17.82
N GLY A 576 35.66 20.83 -17.42
CA GLY A 576 35.82 22.28 -17.32
C GLY A 576 35.29 22.91 -16.04
N ASP A 577 34.49 22.21 -15.21
CA ASP A 577 34.00 22.68 -13.91
C ASP A 577 33.96 21.58 -12.86
N ASN A 578 35.02 21.44 -12.09
CA ASN A 578 35.13 20.45 -11.02
C ASN A 578 34.20 20.68 -9.81
N THR A 579 33.46 21.78 -9.78
CA THR A 579 32.44 22.05 -8.73
C THR A 579 31.12 21.34 -9.03
N LEU A 580 30.94 20.88 -10.26
CA LEU A 580 29.76 20.14 -10.73
C LEU A 580 30.09 18.66 -10.97
N THR A 581 29.04 17.84 -11.00
CA THR A 581 29.13 16.43 -11.36
C THR A 581 28.36 16.14 -12.66
N ASP A 582 28.84 15.18 -13.46
CA ASP A 582 28.10 14.60 -14.57
C ASP A 582 27.08 13.57 -14.04
N SER A 583 26.16 14.07 -13.24
CA SER A 583 25.06 13.29 -12.63
C SER A 583 23.71 13.69 -13.19
N VAL A 584 22.75 12.80 -13.13
CA VAL A 584 21.41 12.99 -13.62
C VAL A 584 20.38 12.30 -12.71
N ASP A 585 19.31 13.01 -12.40
CA ASP A 585 18.11 12.45 -11.80
C ASP A 585 16.96 12.57 -12.80
N VAL A 586 16.28 11.46 -13.12
CA VAL A 586 15.14 11.45 -14.03
C VAL A 586 13.86 11.64 -13.25
N LEU A 587 13.18 12.74 -13.52
CA LEU A 587 11.97 13.14 -12.83
C LEU A 587 10.75 12.96 -13.75
N MET A 588 9.74 12.24 -13.23
CA MET A 588 8.49 12.02 -13.95
C MET A 588 7.34 12.86 -13.39
N PRO A 589 6.44 13.38 -14.23
CA PRO A 589 5.28 14.14 -13.77
C PRO A 589 4.45 13.38 -12.74
N GLY A 590 4.18 13.96 -11.58
CA GLY A 590 3.34 13.38 -10.51
C GLY A 590 4.04 12.43 -9.54
N VAL A 591 5.24 11.93 -9.86
CA VAL A 591 5.99 10.99 -9.01
C VAL A 591 7.33 11.57 -8.55
N GLY A 592 7.99 12.39 -9.38
CA GLY A 592 9.34 12.88 -9.14
C GLY A 592 10.41 11.89 -9.58
N GLU A 593 11.51 11.79 -8.85
CA GLU A 593 12.65 10.95 -9.19
C GLU A 593 12.33 9.46 -9.29
N ILE A 594 12.68 8.86 -10.44
CA ILE A 594 12.59 7.41 -10.70
C ILE A 594 13.96 6.78 -11.01
N VAL A 595 14.91 7.56 -11.53
CA VAL A 595 16.28 7.11 -11.88
C VAL A 595 17.28 8.10 -11.31
N GLY A 596 18.32 7.61 -10.68
CA GLY A 596 19.53 8.34 -10.36
C GLY A 596 20.72 7.75 -11.13
N GLY A 597 21.54 8.59 -11.78
CA GLY A 597 22.68 8.14 -12.56
C GLY A 597 23.83 9.13 -12.59
N SER A 598 25.01 8.68 -13.01
CA SER A 598 26.16 9.55 -13.22
C SER A 598 27.22 8.89 -14.09
N MET A 599 28.08 9.71 -14.71
CA MET A 599 29.44 9.27 -15.04
C MET A 599 30.21 8.98 -13.75
N ARG A 600 31.13 8.04 -13.80
CA ARG A 600 31.87 7.60 -12.61
C ARG A 600 33.24 8.24 -12.55
N MET A 601 33.81 8.31 -11.35
CA MET A 601 35.14 8.76 -11.14
C MET A 601 36.15 7.66 -11.53
N TRP A 602 36.65 7.72 -12.73
CA TRP A 602 37.52 6.70 -13.32
C TRP A 602 39.01 6.99 -13.14
N ASP A 603 39.39 8.21 -12.70
CA ASP A 603 40.76 8.57 -12.34
C ASP A 603 41.05 8.18 -10.89
N TYR A 604 42.18 7.48 -10.68
CA TYR A 604 42.59 6.99 -9.36
C TYR A 604 42.86 8.10 -8.35
N ALA A 605 43.59 9.17 -8.77
CA ALA A 605 43.95 10.24 -7.86
C ALA A 605 42.75 11.07 -7.42
N GLN A 606 41.83 11.31 -8.32
CA GLN A 606 40.53 11.96 -8.02
C GLN A 606 39.68 11.13 -7.07
N LEU A 607 39.61 9.81 -7.26
CA LEU A 607 38.90 8.90 -6.37
C LEU A 607 39.49 8.92 -4.95
N MET A 608 40.83 8.88 -4.81
CA MET A 608 41.49 8.98 -3.49
C MET A 608 41.20 10.31 -2.80
N SER A 609 41.17 11.40 -3.56
CA SER A 609 40.79 12.72 -3.03
C SER A 609 39.31 12.76 -2.59
N ALA A 610 38.43 12.06 -3.29
CA ALA A 610 37.03 11.96 -2.92
C ALA A 610 36.82 11.19 -1.62
N TYR A 611 37.52 10.07 -1.40
CA TYR A 611 37.52 9.36 -0.12
C TYR A 611 37.96 10.23 1.05
N ALA A 612 39.06 10.98 0.86
CA ALA A 612 39.55 11.88 1.89
C ALA A 612 38.52 12.97 2.25
N ARG A 613 37.82 13.51 1.26
CA ARG A 613 36.78 14.52 1.45
C ARG A 613 35.60 13.97 2.29
N GLU A 614 35.21 12.73 2.07
CA GLU A 614 34.08 12.10 2.76
C GLU A 614 34.50 11.34 4.02
N GLY A 615 35.76 11.29 4.36
CA GLY A 615 36.28 10.59 5.54
C GLY A 615 36.15 9.08 5.45
N LEU A 616 36.16 8.51 4.25
CA LEU A 616 36.03 7.08 4.00
C LEU A 616 37.43 6.42 3.99
N ASP A 617 37.50 5.19 4.54
CA ASP A 617 38.72 4.37 4.51
C ASP A 617 38.85 3.66 3.15
N PRO A 618 39.78 4.05 2.27
CA PRO A 618 39.94 3.44 0.96
C PRO A 618 40.39 1.97 1.01
N SER A 619 40.93 1.49 2.13
CA SER A 619 41.41 0.11 2.25
C SER A 619 40.26 -0.91 2.14
N LYS A 620 39.07 -0.56 2.57
CA LYS A 620 37.86 -1.39 2.45
C LYS A 620 37.37 -1.51 1.01
N TYR A 621 37.78 -0.61 0.13
CA TYR A 621 37.39 -0.56 -1.28
C TYR A 621 38.55 -0.98 -2.20
N TYR A 622 39.57 -1.75 -1.72
CA TYR A 622 40.75 -2.10 -2.48
C TYR A 622 40.44 -2.69 -3.85
N TRP A 623 39.45 -3.60 -3.92
CA TRP A 623 38.97 -4.27 -5.13
C TRP A 623 38.34 -3.30 -6.15
N TYR A 624 37.69 -2.26 -5.67
CA TYR A 624 37.09 -1.19 -6.47
C TYR A 624 38.16 -0.17 -6.92
N ASN A 625 39.05 0.20 -6.02
CA ASN A 625 40.13 1.16 -6.29
C ASN A 625 41.12 0.62 -7.33
N GLU A 626 41.43 -0.67 -7.29
CA GLU A 626 42.40 -1.31 -8.18
C GLU A 626 41.94 -1.29 -9.65
N GLN A 627 40.64 -1.26 -9.93
CA GLN A 627 40.11 -1.07 -11.28
C GLN A 627 40.66 0.25 -11.92
N ARG A 628 40.90 1.28 -11.11
CA ARG A 628 41.46 2.56 -11.58
C ARG A 628 42.98 2.53 -11.81
N LYS A 629 43.63 1.47 -11.34
CA LYS A 629 45.09 1.30 -11.55
C LYS A 629 45.42 0.48 -12.79
N TYR A 630 44.50 -0.38 -13.22
CA TYR A 630 44.77 -1.39 -14.23
C TYR A 630 44.00 -1.15 -15.54
N GLY A 631 44.06 0.05 -16.07
CA GLY A 631 43.45 0.38 -17.36
C GLY A 631 41.98 0.77 -17.28
N SER A 632 41.70 1.72 -16.40
CA SER A 632 40.37 2.31 -16.30
C SER A 632 39.93 3.03 -17.57
N VAL A 633 38.63 3.09 -17.80
CA VAL A 633 38.01 3.79 -18.92
C VAL A 633 36.91 4.73 -18.41
N PRO A 634 36.55 5.77 -19.16
CA PRO A 634 35.32 6.53 -18.88
C PRO A 634 34.12 5.58 -18.88
N HIS A 635 33.34 5.63 -17.83
CA HIS A 635 32.15 4.77 -17.66
C HIS A 635 31.10 5.49 -16.85
N GLY A 636 29.88 5.01 -16.94
CA GLY A 636 28.75 5.57 -16.25
C GLY A 636 27.58 4.61 -16.19
N GLY A 637 26.66 4.88 -15.31
CA GLY A 637 25.51 4.03 -15.14
C GLY A 637 24.42 4.69 -14.29
N PHE A 638 23.39 3.92 -14.05
CA PHE A 638 22.22 4.41 -13.33
C PHE A 638 21.56 3.31 -12.49
N GLY A 639 20.76 3.74 -11.54
CA GLY A 639 19.83 2.91 -10.78
C GLY A 639 18.41 3.41 -10.90
N LEU A 640 17.44 2.50 -11.10
CA LEU A 640 16.02 2.78 -11.21
C LEU A 640 15.23 2.00 -10.15
N GLY A 641 14.43 2.72 -9.35
CA GLY A 641 13.49 2.11 -8.42
C GLY A 641 12.23 1.62 -9.13
N LEU A 642 12.10 0.30 -9.29
CA LEU A 642 10.99 -0.33 -10.03
C LEU A 642 9.62 0.06 -9.48
N GLU A 643 9.48 0.13 -8.17
CA GLU A 643 8.22 0.44 -7.49
C GLU A 643 7.76 1.88 -7.76
N ARG A 644 8.69 2.83 -7.83
CA ARG A 644 8.37 4.23 -8.19
C ARG A 644 7.86 4.33 -9.63
N LEU A 645 8.48 3.58 -10.54
CA LEU A 645 8.06 3.50 -11.94
C LEU A 645 6.65 2.92 -12.08
N LEU A 646 6.34 1.85 -11.33
CA LEU A 646 5.00 1.25 -11.30
C LEU A 646 3.95 2.21 -10.72
N VAL A 647 4.28 2.94 -9.65
CA VAL A 647 3.39 3.96 -9.08
C VAL A 647 3.02 4.99 -10.13
N TRP A 648 3.99 5.47 -10.90
CA TRP A 648 3.72 6.43 -11.97
C TRP A 648 2.86 5.85 -13.10
N MET A 649 3.25 4.70 -13.65
CA MET A 649 2.54 4.06 -14.77
C MET A 649 1.08 3.72 -14.43
N LEU A 650 0.83 3.23 -13.21
CA LEU A 650 -0.45 2.69 -12.78
C LEU A 650 -1.25 3.65 -11.90
N ASN A 651 -0.74 4.85 -11.63
CA ASN A 651 -1.34 5.83 -10.71
C ASN A 651 -1.71 5.20 -9.36
N LEU A 652 -0.73 4.53 -8.74
CA LEU A 652 -0.91 3.92 -7.42
C LEU A 652 -0.72 4.97 -6.31
N ASP A 653 -1.37 4.76 -5.19
CA ASP A 653 -1.27 5.67 -4.04
C ASP A 653 0.10 5.62 -3.34
N SER A 654 0.79 4.48 -3.41
CA SER A 654 2.04 4.25 -2.69
C SER A 654 2.90 3.18 -3.36
N VAL A 655 4.23 3.28 -3.23
CA VAL A 655 5.18 2.23 -3.61
C VAL A 655 4.89 0.88 -2.91
N LYS A 656 4.20 0.90 -1.78
CA LYS A 656 3.78 -0.31 -1.04
C LYS A 656 2.80 -1.16 -1.85
N ASP A 657 1.97 -0.53 -2.67
CA ASP A 657 1.00 -1.23 -3.54
C ASP A 657 1.69 -1.94 -4.71
N ALA A 658 2.87 -1.47 -5.10
CA ALA A 658 3.68 -2.04 -6.15
C ALA A 658 4.49 -3.29 -5.73
N CYS A 659 4.49 -3.64 -4.43
CA CYS A 659 5.20 -4.79 -3.87
C CYS A 659 4.29 -5.99 -3.65
N LEU A 660 4.86 -7.21 -3.74
CA LEU A 660 4.16 -8.42 -3.32
C LEU A 660 3.87 -8.36 -1.81
N PHE A 661 4.92 -8.19 -1.00
CA PHE A 661 4.87 -7.94 0.43
C PHE A 661 5.86 -6.81 0.76
N PRO A 662 5.40 -5.56 1.00
CA PRO A 662 6.30 -4.43 1.17
C PRO A 662 7.04 -4.47 2.50
N ARG A 663 8.32 -4.04 2.48
CA ARG A 663 9.16 -3.80 3.65
C ARG A 663 9.42 -2.30 3.78
N TYR A 664 9.09 -1.74 4.94
CA TYR A 664 9.28 -0.32 5.23
C TYR A 664 9.38 -0.10 6.73
N MET A 665 9.80 1.08 7.18
CA MET A 665 9.95 1.41 8.59
C MET A 665 8.70 1.07 9.40
N GLY A 666 8.83 0.08 10.29
CA GLY A 666 7.74 -0.43 11.14
C GLY A 666 6.98 -1.63 10.57
N ARG A 667 7.37 -2.16 9.39
CA ARG A 667 6.79 -3.40 8.83
C ARG A 667 7.85 -4.30 8.21
N CYS A 668 7.99 -5.49 8.82
CA CYS A 668 8.80 -6.59 8.31
C CYS A 668 8.00 -7.92 8.20
N GLN A 669 6.67 -7.85 8.34
CA GLN A 669 5.73 -8.98 8.28
C GLN A 669 4.47 -8.58 7.49
N PRO A 670 3.68 -9.54 6.98
CA PRO A 670 3.96 -10.95 6.85
C PRO A 670 5.10 -11.19 5.91
#